data_d2cfe493bafe42d41dcfa870ff2dd50c
#
_entry.id   d2cfe493bafe42d41dcfa870ff2dd50c
#
_cell.length_a   1.000
_cell.length_b   1.000
_cell.length_c   1.000
_cell.angle_alpha   90.00
_cell.angle_beta   90.00
_cell.angle_gamma   90.00
#
_symmetry.space_group_name_H-M   'P 1'
#
loop_
_entity.id
_entity.type
_entity.pdbx_description
1 polymer ?
#
loop_
_entity_poly.entity_id
_entity_poly.type
_entity_poly.pdbx_seq_one_letter_code
_entity_poly.pdbx_strand_id
1 'polypeptide(L)'
;MASVRSHEDIELMTYSEVVEVSGYVGNFKAKIRKKARYIDESKCTGCDECSKVCPVELDSEFNEGLSKRKAIYIPFPQAVPNKATVDKRGYPPCRVTCPAGVNAQGYIALISEGKFQEALEVVRRTMPFAGVCGRVCTHRCESECERGQVDEPMSIRTLKRFIADYELKAGREKAIPIEQTKDSKVAIVGSGPAGLACAYDLVSRGYPVTVFEALPMAGGLLRYGIPEYRLPNEVLDAEIDYVRELGVEIKTDTPVTALKELSNQGYQAIFLGTGAWVSQKMGIPGEDSEGVIHALDFLKKVNSGAEVNLGNRVVVTGGGNAAVDSARVALRLGAKEVTIIYRRSRVEMPAAASEVDEAEHEGVNIHILANPVKVLSHDGRLTGIECIRMELGEPDASGRRRPVPIEGSEFTMEIDNLILAIGQAVDRESLPKELAYTQWGTLSVDPVTGETNIPGVFAGGDVVEGPADVITAVAAGKEAAESIDRYLSGIDLREGRPKQLDRVKEVSKEGVVKKTRAAMPMLDLDKRLGSFAEVELGLDEDTAIEEAKRCLNCAACSECLECLKVCEANAIDHEMEEEIIEVDVGSIIVATGFQQFDPSVIYQYGYGRYDNVVTGLQFERLSSASGPTEGEIFLADGRKPESIAILHCVGSRDENYHKYCSRVCCMYALKFSHLLGEKLPDASIYQLYIDMRCAGSGYEEFYERLQEEGVNFIRGRAGEITNIAESPEEEGKLVVIVEDTLVRRKRRIPVDMAILSCALEPCADADQVARIFSLSRKADGFFLEKHPKLDPVATMSDGVFVVGCCQSPKDIPDTVAQASAAAARALAMISKGTVEIEAATAVIDEEYCAGCKICIGLCPYKAISFDEEKEVSTINEAICKGCGVCVATCPSGAITGKHFTTEQIMAEIEGVLV
;
A
#
# COMPACT_ATOMS: atom_id res chain seq x y z
N MET A 1 18.54 -14.07 -25.61
CA MET A 1 17.68 -14.50 -24.48
C MET A 1 16.99 -15.85 -24.76
N ALA A 2 16.30 -16.01 -25.88
CA ALA A 2 15.67 -17.32 -26.20
C ALA A 2 16.68 -18.47 -26.22
N SER A 3 17.86 -18.30 -26.86
CA SER A 3 18.96 -19.29 -26.89
C SER A 3 19.50 -19.61 -25.47
N VAL A 4 19.59 -18.60 -24.60
CA VAL A 4 20.01 -18.82 -23.20
C VAL A 4 19.02 -19.69 -22.46
N ARG A 5 17.71 -19.42 -22.58
CA ARG A 5 16.67 -20.21 -21.93
C ARG A 5 16.57 -21.65 -22.43
N SER A 6 16.84 -21.86 -23.71
CA SER A 6 16.75 -23.19 -24.33
C SER A 6 18.00 -24.06 -24.14
N HIS A 7 19.07 -23.52 -23.55
CA HIS A 7 20.29 -24.26 -23.31
C HIS A 7 20.14 -25.17 -22.11
N GLU A 8 20.51 -26.45 -22.26
CA GLU A 8 20.31 -27.48 -21.25
C GLU A 8 21.07 -27.21 -19.94
N ASP A 9 22.25 -26.57 -20.02
CA ASP A 9 23.11 -26.28 -18.87
C ASP A 9 22.88 -24.90 -18.26
N ILE A 10 21.83 -24.16 -18.70
CA ILE A 10 21.52 -22.83 -18.19
C ILE A 10 20.14 -22.81 -17.53
N GLU A 11 20.12 -22.63 -16.22
CA GLU A 11 18.90 -22.37 -15.48
C GLU A 11 18.66 -20.85 -15.38
N LEU A 12 17.55 -20.37 -15.97
CA LEU A 12 17.18 -18.96 -15.97
C LEU A 12 16.14 -18.67 -14.88
N MET A 13 16.58 -18.08 -13.78
CA MET A 13 15.72 -17.63 -12.67
C MET A 13 15.31 -16.18 -12.88
N THR A 14 14.15 -15.96 -13.52
CA THR A 14 13.59 -14.62 -13.72
C THR A 14 12.76 -14.18 -12.55
N TYR A 15 12.58 -12.87 -12.36
CA TYR A 15 11.85 -12.26 -11.26
C TYR A 15 12.40 -12.66 -9.88
N SER A 16 13.75 -12.74 -9.81
CA SER A 16 14.49 -13.25 -8.66
C SER A 16 15.61 -12.32 -8.24
N GLU A 17 15.96 -12.32 -6.97
CA GLU A 17 17.02 -11.52 -6.36
C GLU A 17 17.94 -12.37 -5.51
N VAL A 18 19.24 -12.15 -5.60
CA VAL A 18 20.19 -12.73 -4.64
C VAL A 18 20.14 -11.91 -3.35
N VAL A 19 19.81 -12.54 -2.23
CA VAL A 19 19.65 -11.86 -0.93
C VAL A 19 20.83 -12.06 0.01
N GLU A 20 21.56 -13.16 -0.17
CA GLU A 20 22.72 -13.50 0.64
C GLU A 20 23.71 -14.34 -0.15
N VAL A 21 24.99 -14.12 0.05
CA VAL A 21 26.08 -14.98 -0.42
C VAL A 21 27.03 -15.26 0.74
N SER A 22 27.37 -16.52 0.93
CA SER A 22 28.32 -16.99 1.93
C SER A 22 29.31 -17.96 1.29
N GLY A 23 30.31 -18.39 2.05
CA GLY A 23 31.33 -19.32 1.56
C GLY A 23 32.51 -18.64 0.86
N TYR A 24 33.18 -19.34 -0.03
CA TYR A 24 34.42 -18.92 -0.68
C TYR A 24 34.53 -19.55 -2.07
N VAL A 25 35.50 -19.12 -2.84
CA VAL A 25 35.77 -19.63 -4.19
C VAL A 25 35.74 -21.18 -4.27
N GLY A 26 34.94 -21.70 -5.17
CA GLY A 26 34.68 -23.14 -5.30
C GLY A 26 33.58 -23.67 -4.35
N ASN A 27 33.14 -22.87 -3.38
CA ASN A 27 32.22 -23.29 -2.32
C ASN A 27 31.30 -22.16 -1.86
N PHE A 28 30.78 -21.40 -2.80
CA PHE A 28 29.79 -20.34 -2.48
C PHE A 28 28.41 -20.95 -2.31
N LYS A 29 27.64 -20.39 -1.36
CA LYS A 29 26.22 -20.61 -1.18
C LYS A 29 25.49 -19.29 -1.40
N ALA A 30 24.57 -19.27 -2.35
CA ALA A 30 23.75 -18.11 -2.65
C ALA A 30 22.29 -18.40 -2.29
N LYS A 31 21.68 -17.54 -1.49
CA LYS A 31 20.24 -17.56 -1.28
C LYS A 31 19.57 -16.62 -2.25
N ILE A 32 18.62 -17.17 -2.98
CA ILE A 32 17.88 -16.46 -4.03
C ILE A 32 16.44 -16.36 -3.60
N ARG A 33 15.93 -15.13 -3.52
CA ARG A 33 14.50 -14.85 -3.37
C ARG A 33 13.86 -14.86 -4.74
N LYS A 34 13.01 -15.84 -5.00
CA LYS A 34 12.12 -15.86 -6.15
C LYS A 34 10.83 -15.14 -5.76
N LYS A 35 10.64 -13.95 -6.30
CA LYS A 35 9.47 -13.12 -6.01
C LYS A 35 8.19 -13.78 -6.53
N ALA A 36 7.10 -13.63 -5.79
CA ALA A 36 5.80 -14.10 -6.24
C ALA A 36 5.38 -13.35 -7.52
N ARG A 37 5.32 -14.07 -8.63
CA ARG A 37 4.81 -13.54 -9.91
C ARG A 37 3.29 -13.54 -9.95
N TYR A 38 2.65 -14.27 -9.04
CA TYR A 38 1.21 -14.55 -8.99
C TYR A 38 0.68 -15.25 -10.25
N ILE A 39 1.57 -15.86 -11.01
CA ILE A 39 1.31 -16.61 -12.23
C ILE A 39 2.10 -17.91 -12.19
N ASP A 40 1.40 -19.03 -12.36
CA ASP A 40 2.01 -20.34 -12.60
C ASP A 40 2.59 -20.38 -14.02
N GLU A 41 3.92 -20.26 -14.12
CA GLU A 41 4.63 -20.21 -15.41
C GLU A 41 4.44 -21.48 -16.24
N SER A 42 4.19 -22.63 -15.60
CA SER A 42 3.99 -23.90 -16.28
C SER A 42 2.66 -23.95 -17.03
N LYS A 43 1.63 -23.28 -16.49
CA LYS A 43 0.28 -23.21 -17.07
C LYS A 43 0.08 -22.03 -17.98
N CYS A 44 0.66 -20.87 -17.68
CA CYS A 44 0.47 -19.65 -18.46
C CYS A 44 0.91 -19.84 -19.93
N THR A 45 0.06 -19.50 -20.87
CA THR A 45 0.36 -19.58 -22.31
C THR A 45 0.91 -18.29 -22.91
N GLY A 46 0.82 -17.14 -22.16
CA GLY A 46 1.20 -15.82 -22.66
C GLY A 46 0.19 -15.22 -23.65
N CYS A 47 -1.08 -15.58 -23.56
CA CYS A 47 -2.15 -15.10 -24.46
C CYS A 47 -2.57 -13.65 -24.22
N ASP A 48 -2.20 -13.07 -23.08
CA ASP A 48 -2.47 -11.68 -22.65
C ASP A 48 -3.95 -11.30 -22.46
N GLU A 49 -4.90 -12.26 -22.42
CA GLU A 49 -6.32 -11.97 -22.18
C GLU A 49 -6.57 -11.35 -20.79
N CYS A 50 -5.74 -11.72 -19.82
CA CYS A 50 -5.83 -11.19 -18.45
C CYS A 50 -5.53 -9.68 -18.35
N SER A 51 -4.66 -9.14 -19.20
CA SER A 51 -4.35 -7.70 -19.21
C SER A 51 -5.53 -6.89 -19.76
N LYS A 52 -6.27 -7.41 -20.74
CA LYS A 52 -7.38 -6.72 -21.39
C LYS A 52 -8.53 -6.39 -20.45
N VAL A 53 -8.76 -7.24 -19.44
CA VAL A 53 -9.84 -7.06 -18.46
C VAL A 53 -9.42 -6.33 -17.19
N CYS A 54 -8.11 -6.09 -17.01
CA CYS A 54 -7.58 -5.43 -15.83
C CYS A 54 -7.97 -3.94 -15.81
N PRO A 55 -8.66 -3.45 -14.74
CA PRO A 55 -9.09 -2.06 -14.67
C PRO A 55 -7.96 -1.09 -14.30
N VAL A 56 -6.84 -1.59 -13.77
CA VAL A 56 -5.76 -0.73 -13.27
C VAL A 56 -4.73 -0.45 -14.35
N GLU A 57 -4.43 0.84 -14.56
CA GLU A 57 -3.38 1.32 -15.44
C GLU A 57 -2.25 1.96 -14.64
N LEU A 58 -1.01 1.64 -15.01
CA LEU A 58 0.23 2.13 -14.43
C LEU A 58 1.16 2.58 -15.54
N ASP A 59 2.17 3.39 -15.21
CA ASP A 59 3.19 3.74 -16.17
C ASP A 59 4.01 2.52 -16.59
N SER A 60 4.32 2.40 -17.88
CA SER A 60 5.15 1.33 -18.40
C SER A 60 6.62 1.66 -18.18
N GLU A 61 7.29 0.90 -17.32
CA GLU A 61 8.72 1.03 -17.07
C GLU A 61 9.53 0.69 -18.33
N PHE A 62 9.08 -0.28 -19.13
CA PHE A 62 9.75 -0.64 -20.38
C PHE A 62 9.69 0.48 -21.42
N ASN A 63 8.66 1.30 -21.41
CA ASN A 63 8.50 2.46 -22.26
C ASN A 63 8.90 3.77 -21.57
N GLU A 64 9.67 3.71 -20.48
CA GLU A 64 10.17 4.91 -19.78
C GLU A 64 9.06 5.91 -19.40
N GLY A 65 7.88 5.41 -19.02
CA GLY A 65 6.72 6.23 -18.66
C GLY A 65 5.93 6.81 -19.84
N LEU A 66 6.36 6.61 -21.08
CA LEU A 66 5.70 7.15 -22.28
C LEU A 66 4.38 6.49 -22.64
N SER A 67 4.06 5.36 -22.05
CA SER A 67 2.78 4.67 -22.20
C SER A 67 2.32 4.05 -20.90
N LYS A 68 1.07 3.59 -20.87
CA LYS A 68 0.52 2.85 -19.74
C LYS A 68 0.64 1.34 -19.96
N ARG A 69 0.68 0.59 -18.86
CA ARG A 69 0.51 -0.86 -18.80
C ARG A 69 -0.52 -1.22 -17.74
N LYS A 70 -1.07 -2.41 -17.82
CA LYS A 70 -1.98 -2.92 -16.80
C LYS A 70 -1.22 -3.45 -15.57
N ALA A 71 -1.92 -3.63 -14.44
CA ALA A 71 -1.31 -4.22 -13.24
C ALA A 71 -0.97 -5.71 -13.42
N ILE A 72 -1.67 -6.43 -14.32
CA ILE A 72 -1.25 -7.73 -14.83
C ILE A 72 -0.83 -7.54 -16.29
N TYR A 73 0.38 -7.95 -16.63
CA TYR A 73 1.00 -7.60 -17.91
C TYR A 73 2.14 -8.57 -18.28
N ILE A 74 2.46 -8.62 -19.56
CA ILE A 74 3.71 -9.19 -20.06
C ILE A 74 4.75 -8.06 -20.10
N PRO A 75 5.93 -8.19 -19.48
CA PRO A 75 6.88 -7.08 -19.32
C PRO A 75 7.23 -6.34 -20.60
N PHE A 76 7.44 -7.07 -21.69
CA PHE A 76 7.66 -6.53 -23.04
C PHE A 76 7.49 -7.66 -24.08
N PRO A 77 7.26 -7.33 -25.38
CA PRO A 77 6.92 -8.32 -26.41
C PRO A 77 7.92 -9.46 -26.57
N GLN A 78 9.22 -9.21 -26.37
CA GLN A 78 10.31 -10.19 -26.49
C GLN A 78 10.75 -10.75 -25.12
N ALA A 79 9.95 -10.62 -24.07
CA ALA A 79 10.26 -11.12 -22.74
C ALA A 79 10.54 -12.63 -22.72
N VAL A 80 11.50 -13.06 -21.90
CA VAL A 80 11.85 -14.48 -21.72
C VAL A 80 11.88 -14.77 -20.22
N PRO A 81 10.92 -15.59 -19.72
CA PRO A 81 9.78 -16.18 -20.43
C PRO A 81 8.73 -15.13 -20.87
N ASN A 82 8.05 -15.40 -21.99
CA ASN A 82 6.90 -14.60 -22.41
C ASN A 82 5.67 -15.02 -21.61
N LYS A 83 5.63 -14.61 -20.34
CA LYS A 83 4.62 -14.94 -19.34
C LYS A 83 4.14 -13.67 -18.66
N ALA A 84 2.86 -13.65 -18.28
CA ALA A 84 2.33 -12.55 -17.50
C ALA A 84 2.98 -12.48 -16.09
N THR A 85 2.91 -11.32 -15.49
CA THR A 85 3.22 -11.07 -14.08
C THR A 85 2.23 -10.09 -13.51
N VAL A 86 1.97 -10.16 -12.20
CA VAL A 86 1.10 -9.24 -11.50
C VAL A 86 1.96 -8.30 -10.65
N ASP A 87 1.82 -6.99 -10.88
CA ASP A 87 2.44 -5.96 -10.04
C ASP A 87 1.58 -5.80 -8.79
N LYS A 88 2.02 -6.42 -7.68
CA LYS A 88 1.36 -6.34 -6.37
C LYS A 88 2.36 -5.82 -5.35
N ARG A 89 2.12 -4.60 -4.83
CA ARG A 89 3.07 -3.84 -3.99
C ARG A 89 2.75 -3.91 -2.50
N GLY A 90 1.93 -4.85 -2.07
CA GLY A 90 1.36 -4.95 -0.74
C GLY A 90 -0.11 -4.54 -0.72
N TYR A 91 -0.60 -4.08 0.44
CA TYR A 91 -2.01 -3.69 0.60
C TYR A 91 -2.16 -2.16 0.68
N PRO A 92 -3.20 -1.58 0.02
CA PRO A 92 -3.42 -0.13 0.07
C PRO A 92 -3.85 0.30 1.48
N PRO A 93 -3.50 1.54 1.90
CA PRO A 93 -3.85 2.05 3.24
C PRO A 93 -5.33 1.93 3.56
N CYS A 94 -6.22 2.19 2.58
CA CYS A 94 -7.66 2.10 2.76
C CYS A 94 -8.16 0.68 3.13
N ARG A 95 -7.45 -0.39 2.71
CA ARG A 95 -7.77 -1.77 3.10
C ARG A 95 -7.18 -2.12 4.47
N VAL A 96 -5.93 -1.72 4.72
CA VAL A 96 -5.24 -2.00 6.00
C VAL A 96 -5.93 -1.33 7.18
N THR A 97 -6.41 -0.10 7.00
CA THR A 97 -7.09 0.68 8.05
C THR A 97 -8.54 0.23 8.28
N CYS A 98 -9.13 -0.47 7.33
CA CYS A 98 -10.50 -0.99 7.46
C CYS A 98 -10.50 -2.18 8.43
N PRO A 99 -11.24 -2.13 9.57
CA PRO A 99 -11.29 -3.26 10.51
C PRO A 99 -11.72 -4.58 9.86
N ALA A 100 -12.66 -4.54 8.92
CA ALA A 100 -13.11 -5.71 8.18
C ALA A 100 -12.24 -6.05 6.95
N GLY A 101 -11.18 -5.29 6.65
CA GLY A 101 -10.29 -5.54 5.52
C GLY A 101 -10.93 -5.40 4.13
N VAL A 102 -11.97 -4.56 4.00
CA VAL A 102 -12.70 -4.38 2.72
C VAL A 102 -11.77 -3.86 1.62
N ASN A 103 -11.78 -4.52 0.49
CA ASN A 103 -10.95 -4.15 -0.66
C ASN A 103 -11.50 -2.92 -1.39
N ALA A 104 -11.21 -1.73 -0.82
CA ALA A 104 -11.70 -0.47 -1.38
C ALA A 104 -11.10 -0.16 -2.76
N GLN A 105 -9.79 -0.37 -2.94
CA GLN A 105 -9.15 -0.17 -4.23
C GLN A 105 -9.77 -1.05 -5.31
N GLY A 106 -10.15 -2.29 -4.98
CA GLY A 106 -10.73 -3.24 -5.91
C GLY A 106 -12.07 -2.77 -6.49
N TYR A 107 -13.02 -2.40 -5.63
CA TYR A 107 -14.32 -1.94 -6.14
C TYR A 107 -14.25 -0.55 -6.78
N ILE A 108 -13.35 0.34 -6.32
CA ILE A 108 -13.15 1.66 -6.95
C ILE A 108 -12.59 1.51 -8.36
N ALA A 109 -11.61 0.62 -8.56
CA ALA A 109 -11.06 0.36 -9.89
C ALA A 109 -12.11 -0.18 -10.87
N LEU A 110 -13.06 -1.00 -10.40
CA LEU A 110 -14.17 -1.50 -11.24
C LEU A 110 -15.22 -0.42 -11.52
N ILE A 111 -15.50 0.47 -10.56
CA ILE A 111 -16.39 1.62 -10.78
C ILE A 111 -15.81 2.54 -11.87
N SER A 112 -14.50 2.77 -11.91
CA SER A 112 -13.88 3.62 -12.94
C SER A 112 -14.05 3.09 -14.37
N GLU A 113 -14.32 1.78 -14.51
CA GLU A 113 -14.59 1.10 -15.78
C GLU A 113 -16.09 0.86 -16.04
N GLY A 114 -16.97 1.39 -15.19
CA GLY A 114 -18.42 1.19 -15.29
C GLY A 114 -18.92 -0.22 -14.94
N LYS A 115 -18.09 -1.05 -14.27
CA LYS A 115 -18.38 -2.43 -13.85
C LYS A 115 -18.96 -2.45 -12.44
N PHE A 116 -20.19 -1.97 -12.28
CA PHE A 116 -20.77 -1.71 -10.96
C PHE A 116 -21.18 -2.98 -10.22
N GLN A 117 -21.66 -3.98 -10.95
CA GLN A 117 -22.07 -5.26 -10.36
C GLN A 117 -20.85 -6.03 -9.84
N GLU A 118 -19.77 -6.10 -10.62
CA GLU A 118 -18.50 -6.72 -10.25
C GLU A 118 -17.85 -5.96 -9.07
N ALA A 119 -18.01 -4.64 -9.01
CA ALA A 119 -17.55 -3.84 -7.88
C ALA A 119 -18.28 -4.22 -6.58
N LEU A 120 -19.59 -4.47 -6.64
CA LEU A 120 -20.37 -4.93 -5.48
C LEU A 120 -19.95 -6.35 -5.05
N GLU A 121 -19.65 -7.24 -6.00
CA GLU A 121 -19.11 -8.57 -5.69
C GLU A 121 -17.79 -8.49 -4.90
N VAL A 122 -16.91 -7.54 -5.26
CA VAL A 122 -15.65 -7.33 -4.49
C VAL A 122 -15.94 -6.96 -3.03
N VAL A 123 -16.94 -6.12 -2.76
CA VAL A 123 -17.34 -5.82 -1.37
C VAL A 123 -17.91 -7.06 -0.68
N ARG A 124 -18.77 -7.80 -1.37
CA ARG A 124 -19.43 -9.00 -0.85
C ARG A 124 -18.46 -10.15 -0.53
N ARG A 125 -17.31 -10.25 -1.18
CA ARG A 125 -16.26 -11.21 -0.75
C ARG A 125 -15.79 -11.00 0.69
N THR A 126 -16.00 -9.80 1.23
CA THR A 126 -15.58 -9.46 2.59
C THR A 126 -16.75 -9.31 3.54
N MET A 127 -17.85 -8.71 3.11
CA MET A 127 -19.03 -8.46 3.96
C MET A 127 -20.29 -8.22 3.14
N PRO A 128 -21.51 -8.53 3.67
CA PRO A 128 -22.77 -8.34 2.96
C PRO A 128 -23.30 -6.90 2.99
N PHE A 129 -22.73 -5.99 3.80
CA PHE A 129 -23.32 -4.69 4.15
C PHE A 129 -22.75 -3.52 3.34
N ALA A 130 -22.83 -3.55 2.00
CA ALA A 130 -22.37 -2.47 1.16
C ALA A 130 -23.21 -1.19 1.30
N GLY A 131 -24.53 -1.33 1.31
CA GLY A 131 -25.49 -0.21 1.43
C GLY A 131 -25.52 0.38 2.83
N VAL A 132 -25.59 -0.46 3.87
CA VAL A 132 -25.51 -0.05 5.28
C VAL A 132 -24.19 0.68 5.55
N CYS A 133 -23.04 0.04 5.27
CA CYS A 133 -21.73 0.68 5.47
C CYS A 133 -21.45 1.84 4.53
N GLY A 134 -22.12 1.91 3.38
CA GLY A 134 -22.10 3.06 2.48
C GLY A 134 -22.77 4.31 3.07
N ARG A 135 -23.63 4.13 4.07
CA ARG A 135 -24.38 5.20 4.75
C ARG A 135 -23.83 5.56 6.13
N VAL A 136 -23.56 4.54 6.98
CA VAL A 136 -23.32 4.77 8.42
C VAL A 136 -21.89 4.45 8.88
N CYS A 137 -20.99 4.01 8.00
CA CYS A 137 -19.59 3.76 8.34
C CYS A 137 -18.84 5.05 8.68
N THR A 138 -17.98 4.99 9.70
CA THR A 138 -17.09 6.10 10.12
C THR A 138 -15.93 6.38 9.15
N HIS A 139 -15.84 5.64 8.07
CA HIS A 139 -14.92 5.78 6.92
C HIS A 139 -13.45 6.08 7.26
N ARG A 140 -12.86 5.39 8.26
CA ARG A 140 -11.44 5.49 8.64
C ARG A 140 -10.48 5.30 7.44
N CYS A 141 -10.92 4.55 6.42
CA CYS A 141 -10.18 4.37 5.17
C CYS A 141 -9.95 5.66 4.38
N GLU A 142 -10.83 6.66 4.52
CA GLU A 142 -10.69 7.96 3.87
C GLU A 142 -9.64 8.83 4.56
N SER A 143 -9.55 8.80 5.91
CA SER A 143 -8.54 9.55 6.65
C SER A 143 -7.10 9.10 6.37
N GLU A 144 -6.91 7.82 5.99
CA GLU A 144 -5.61 7.26 5.63
C GLU A 144 -5.37 7.19 4.12
N CYS A 145 -6.24 7.77 3.31
CA CYS A 145 -6.14 7.75 1.86
C CYS A 145 -4.97 8.61 1.37
N GLU A 146 -4.01 8.01 0.66
CA GLU A 146 -2.84 8.71 0.11
C GLU A 146 -3.21 9.86 -0.86
N ARG A 147 -4.39 9.80 -1.49
CA ARG A 147 -4.90 10.90 -2.32
C ARG A 147 -5.06 12.20 -1.52
N GLY A 148 -5.37 12.10 -0.23
CA GLY A 148 -5.47 13.26 0.67
C GLY A 148 -4.19 14.08 0.82
N GLN A 149 -3.03 13.54 0.42
CA GLN A 149 -1.75 14.25 0.37
C GLN A 149 -1.54 15.04 -0.93
N VAL A 150 -2.39 14.83 -1.94
CA VAL A 150 -2.34 15.55 -3.23
C VAL A 150 -3.38 16.68 -3.27
N ASP A 151 -4.62 16.31 -2.94
CA ASP A 151 -5.77 17.22 -2.90
C ASP A 151 -6.73 16.84 -1.75
N GLU A 152 -7.72 15.99 -1.99
CA GLU A 152 -8.69 15.51 -1.02
C GLU A 152 -8.79 13.98 -1.08
N PRO A 153 -9.01 13.27 0.05
CA PRO A 153 -9.16 11.83 0.05
C PRO A 153 -10.32 11.38 -0.86
N MET A 154 -10.24 10.15 -1.34
CA MET A 154 -11.30 9.52 -2.14
C MET A 154 -12.61 9.43 -1.36
N SER A 155 -13.75 9.62 -2.03
CA SER A 155 -15.10 9.40 -1.47
C SER A 155 -15.43 7.90 -1.35
N ILE A 156 -14.64 7.15 -0.57
CA ILE A 156 -14.69 5.67 -0.50
C ILE A 156 -16.04 5.17 0.00
N ARG A 157 -16.59 5.80 1.06
CA ARG A 157 -17.91 5.47 1.62
C ARG A 157 -19.01 5.70 0.58
N THR A 158 -18.99 6.84 -0.08
CA THR A 158 -19.98 7.24 -1.08
C THR A 158 -19.97 6.34 -2.31
N LEU A 159 -18.78 5.98 -2.82
CA LEU A 159 -18.65 5.03 -3.93
C LEU A 159 -19.17 3.63 -3.58
N LYS A 160 -18.95 3.17 -2.34
CA LYS A 160 -19.52 1.90 -1.86
C LYS A 160 -21.05 1.95 -1.79
N ARG A 161 -21.62 3.08 -1.32
CA ARG A 161 -23.06 3.31 -1.35
C ARG A 161 -23.59 3.27 -2.78
N PHE A 162 -22.93 3.95 -3.71
CA PHE A 162 -23.34 4.05 -5.11
C PHE A 162 -23.58 2.66 -5.72
N ILE A 163 -22.65 1.71 -5.56
CA ILE A 163 -22.81 0.36 -6.14
C ILE A 163 -23.94 -0.44 -5.50
N ALA A 164 -24.20 -0.26 -4.20
CA ALA A 164 -25.35 -0.87 -3.54
C ALA A 164 -26.68 -0.27 -4.01
N ASP A 165 -26.76 1.06 -4.14
CA ASP A 165 -27.93 1.76 -4.64
C ASP A 165 -28.19 1.45 -6.12
N TYR A 166 -27.13 1.24 -6.92
CA TYR A 166 -27.23 0.81 -8.31
C TYR A 166 -27.95 -0.54 -8.43
N GLU A 167 -27.52 -1.55 -7.68
CA GLU A 167 -28.15 -2.85 -7.65
C GLU A 167 -29.61 -2.78 -7.16
N LEU A 168 -29.86 -2.02 -6.10
CA LEU A 168 -31.22 -1.87 -5.54
C LEU A 168 -32.19 -1.25 -6.54
N LYS A 169 -31.75 -0.24 -7.33
CA LYS A 169 -32.54 0.40 -8.39
C LYS A 169 -32.74 -0.50 -9.60
N ALA A 170 -31.71 -1.27 -9.98
CA ALA A 170 -31.81 -2.20 -11.11
C ALA A 170 -32.69 -3.42 -10.82
N GLY A 171 -32.97 -3.69 -9.54
CA GLY A 171 -33.64 -4.89 -9.10
C GLY A 171 -32.67 -6.07 -8.98
N ARG A 172 -32.32 -6.42 -7.74
CA ARG A 172 -31.39 -7.51 -7.46
C ARG A 172 -31.98 -8.87 -7.86
N GLU A 173 -31.20 -9.68 -8.57
CA GLU A 173 -31.53 -11.10 -8.75
C GLU A 173 -31.42 -11.82 -7.41
N LYS A 174 -32.30 -12.81 -7.21
CA LYS A 174 -32.29 -13.61 -5.98
C LYS A 174 -30.95 -14.36 -5.86
N ALA A 175 -30.33 -14.30 -4.71
CA ALA A 175 -29.08 -15.01 -4.49
C ALA A 175 -29.30 -16.54 -4.52
N ILE A 176 -28.32 -17.24 -5.06
CA ILE A 176 -28.32 -18.70 -5.09
C ILE A 176 -27.91 -19.22 -3.72
N PRO A 177 -28.70 -20.08 -3.07
CA PRO A 177 -28.31 -20.67 -1.79
C PRO A 177 -26.98 -21.40 -1.88
N ILE A 178 -26.12 -21.20 -0.88
CA ILE A 178 -24.84 -21.90 -0.80
C ILE A 178 -25.08 -23.34 -0.35
N GLU A 179 -24.44 -24.29 -1.04
CA GLU A 179 -24.53 -25.70 -0.68
C GLU A 179 -23.91 -25.95 0.70
N GLN A 180 -24.66 -26.60 1.58
CA GLN A 180 -24.21 -27.01 2.89
C GLN A 180 -23.26 -28.20 2.77
N THR A 181 -21.98 -27.98 2.86
CA THR A 181 -20.93 -29.01 2.73
C THR A 181 -20.37 -29.47 4.10
N LYS A 182 -20.83 -28.84 5.18
CA LYS A 182 -20.43 -29.13 6.57
C LYS A 182 -21.63 -29.63 7.36
N ASP A 183 -21.44 -30.62 8.22
CA ASP A 183 -22.50 -31.22 9.07
C ASP A 183 -22.69 -30.44 10.37
N SER A 184 -21.71 -29.68 10.82
CA SER A 184 -21.71 -28.97 12.08
C SER A 184 -22.63 -27.76 12.05
N LYS A 185 -23.65 -27.73 12.95
CA LYS A 185 -24.56 -26.60 13.05
C LYS A 185 -24.04 -25.51 13.96
N VAL A 186 -24.20 -24.27 13.53
CA VAL A 186 -23.78 -23.08 14.30
C VAL A 186 -25.00 -22.23 14.66
N ALA A 187 -25.09 -21.85 15.94
CA ALA A 187 -26.08 -20.92 16.45
C ALA A 187 -25.49 -19.54 16.62
N ILE A 188 -26.22 -18.52 16.20
CA ILE A 188 -25.84 -17.11 16.40
C ILE A 188 -26.92 -16.44 17.18
N VAL A 189 -26.56 -15.79 18.28
CA VAL A 189 -27.50 -15.08 19.17
C VAL A 189 -27.36 -13.58 18.94
N GLY A 190 -28.37 -12.98 18.33
CA GLY A 190 -28.42 -11.58 17.91
C GLY A 190 -28.21 -11.39 16.42
N SER A 191 -29.11 -10.64 15.79
CA SER A 191 -29.10 -10.29 14.35
C SER A 191 -28.55 -8.90 14.06
N GLY A 192 -27.73 -8.35 14.94
CA GLY A 192 -26.98 -7.12 14.70
C GLY A 192 -25.85 -7.32 13.67
N PRO A 193 -25.07 -6.26 13.33
CA PRO A 193 -24.03 -6.34 12.30
C PRO A 193 -22.98 -7.43 12.57
N ALA A 194 -22.60 -7.67 13.83
CA ALA A 194 -21.66 -8.72 14.18
C ALA A 194 -22.24 -10.12 13.91
N GLY A 195 -23.49 -10.37 14.36
CA GLY A 195 -24.17 -11.67 14.18
C GLY A 195 -24.41 -11.98 12.70
N LEU A 196 -24.92 -11.03 11.94
CA LEU A 196 -25.17 -11.22 10.52
C LEU A 196 -23.89 -11.36 9.69
N ALA A 197 -22.80 -10.67 10.06
CA ALA A 197 -21.49 -10.85 9.41
C ALA A 197 -20.91 -12.23 9.71
N CYS A 198 -21.01 -12.71 10.94
CA CYS A 198 -20.63 -14.06 11.33
C CYS A 198 -21.45 -15.11 10.58
N ALA A 199 -22.77 -14.91 10.46
CA ALA A 199 -23.66 -15.80 9.71
C ALA A 199 -23.29 -15.87 8.23
N TYR A 200 -23.01 -14.72 7.64
CA TYR A 200 -22.59 -14.61 6.23
C TYR A 200 -21.28 -15.38 5.96
N ASP A 201 -20.26 -15.18 6.76
CA ASP A 201 -18.97 -15.85 6.59
C ASP A 201 -19.11 -17.37 6.81
N LEU A 202 -19.89 -17.82 7.79
CA LEU A 202 -20.08 -19.25 8.08
C LEU A 202 -20.92 -19.95 7.00
N VAL A 203 -22.02 -19.33 6.53
CA VAL A 203 -22.79 -19.92 5.43
C VAL A 203 -21.95 -19.98 4.16
N SER A 204 -21.11 -18.96 3.90
CA SER A 204 -20.18 -18.94 2.76
C SER A 204 -19.14 -20.07 2.81
N ARG A 205 -18.85 -20.61 4.01
CA ARG A 205 -17.98 -21.78 4.24
C ARG A 205 -18.74 -23.11 4.24
N GLY A 206 -20.04 -23.10 3.95
CA GLY A 206 -20.88 -24.29 3.85
C GLY A 206 -21.47 -24.80 5.17
N TYR A 207 -21.47 -24.02 6.23
CA TYR A 207 -22.08 -24.41 7.51
C TYR A 207 -23.59 -24.14 7.52
N PRO A 208 -24.41 -25.03 8.13
CA PRO A 208 -25.79 -24.74 8.53
C PRO A 208 -25.81 -23.69 9.64
N VAL A 209 -26.38 -22.52 9.41
CA VAL A 209 -26.39 -21.40 10.36
C VAL A 209 -27.82 -20.99 10.69
N THR A 210 -28.11 -20.86 12.01
CA THR A 210 -29.35 -20.28 12.50
C THR A 210 -29.08 -19.08 13.39
N VAL A 211 -29.68 -17.95 13.05
CA VAL A 211 -29.64 -16.70 13.84
C VAL A 211 -30.89 -16.60 14.69
N PHE A 212 -30.71 -16.40 15.97
CA PHE A 212 -31.78 -16.19 16.96
C PHE A 212 -31.84 -14.71 17.34
N GLU A 213 -32.97 -14.08 17.07
CA GLU A 213 -33.23 -12.67 17.37
C GLU A 213 -34.37 -12.55 18.39
N ALA A 214 -34.12 -11.80 19.45
CA ALA A 214 -35.12 -11.60 20.50
C ALA A 214 -36.24 -10.64 20.10
N LEU A 215 -35.97 -9.71 19.18
CA LEU A 215 -36.90 -8.69 18.72
C LEU A 215 -37.69 -9.16 17.47
N PRO A 216 -38.82 -8.52 17.16
CA PRO A 216 -39.68 -8.91 16.04
C PRO A 216 -39.03 -8.79 14.64
N MET A 217 -38.03 -7.90 14.49
CA MET A 217 -37.36 -7.67 13.21
C MET A 217 -35.84 -7.80 13.39
N ALA A 218 -35.21 -8.39 12.39
CA ALA A 218 -33.75 -8.51 12.34
C ALA A 218 -33.06 -7.17 12.04
N GLY A 219 -31.79 -7.04 12.45
CA GLY A 219 -30.94 -5.89 12.18
C GLY A 219 -30.33 -5.24 13.40
N GLY A 220 -30.78 -5.58 14.61
CA GLY A 220 -30.26 -5.01 15.86
C GLY A 220 -30.32 -3.48 15.87
N LEU A 221 -29.23 -2.83 16.35
CA LEU A 221 -29.19 -1.36 16.43
C LEU A 221 -29.17 -0.67 15.06
N LEU A 222 -28.88 -1.35 13.95
CA LEU A 222 -29.04 -0.79 12.60
C LEU A 222 -30.50 -0.42 12.34
N ARG A 223 -31.43 -1.24 12.81
CA ARG A 223 -32.88 -1.02 12.68
C ARG A 223 -33.45 -0.12 13.77
N TYR A 224 -33.11 -0.44 15.03
CA TYR A 224 -33.76 0.17 16.17
C TYR A 224 -33.08 1.44 16.68
N GLY A 225 -31.79 1.64 16.37
CA GLY A 225 -30.99 2.74 16.87
C GLY A 225 -30.66 3.83 15.83
N ILE A 226 -30.60 3.47 14.55
CA ILE A 226 -30.27 4.44 13.47
C ILE A 226 -31.56 4.92 12.83
N PRO A 227 -31.80 6.26 12.74
CA PRO A 227 -32.99 6.79 12.11
C PRO A 227 -33.08 6.51 10.61
N GLU A 228 -34.31 6.38 10.10
CA GLU A 228 -34.59 6.02 8.71
C GLU A 228 -34.07 7.07 7.71
N TYR A 229 -34.01 8.35 8.09
CA TYR A 229 -33.42 9.39 7.25
C TYR A 229 -31.91 9.24 7.00
N ARG A 230 -31.21 8.42 7.79
CA ARG A 230 -29.79 8.02 7.60
C ARG A 230 -29.64 6.62 7.00
N LEU A 231 -30.47 5.69 7.43
CA LEU A 231 -30.45 4.31 6.97
C LEU A 231 -31.88 3.85 6.69
N PRO A 232 -32.36 3.96 5.45
CA PRO A 232 -33.69 3.47 5.06
C PRO A 232 -33.84 1.98 5.34
N ASN A 233 -35.01 1.62 5.89
CA ASN A 233 -35.32 0.21 6.20
C ASN A 233 -35.26 -0.67 4.94
N GLU A 234 -35.63 -0.17 3.77
CA GLU A 234 -35.55 -0.89 2.50
C GLU A 234 -34.12 -1.35 2.18
N VAL A 235 -33.11 -0.52 2.45
CA VAL A 235 -31.68 -0.86 2.24
C VAL A 235 -31.24 -1.96 3.21
N LEU A 236 -31.62 -1.82 4.47
CA LEU A 236 -31.29 -2.81 5.50
C LEU A 236 -31.96 -4.16 5.22
N ASP A 237 -33.24 -4.15 4.84
CA ASP A 237 -34.00 -5.35 4.51
C ASP A 237 -33.42 -6.07 3.31
N ALA A 238 -33.05 -5.36 2.24
CA ALA A 238 -32.42 -5.94 1.07
C ALA A 238 -31.10 -6.67 1.39
N GLU A 239 -30.28 -6.14 2.30
CA GLU A 239 -29.01 -6.78 2.70
C GLU A 239 -29.22 -7.95 3.68
N ILE A 240 -30.22 -7.87 4.56
CA ILE A 240 -30.62 -9.01 5.42
C ILE A 240 -31.23 -10.15 4.58
N ASP A 241 -32.08 -9.82 3.62
CA ASP A 241 -32.68 -10.80 2.72
C ASP A 241 -31.63 -11.47 1.83
N TYR A 242 -30.59 -10.73 1.42
CA TYR A 242 -29.44 -11.32 0.75
C TYR A 242 -28.77 -12.42 1.59
N VAL A 243 -28.55 -12.17 2.89
CA VAL A 243 -27.99 -13.17 3.82
C VAL A 243 -28.91 -14.37 4.01
N ARG A 244 -30.25 -14.15 4.09
CA ARG A 244 -31.26 -15.24 4.14
C ARG A 244 -31.26 -16.11 2.89
N GLU A 245 -31.18 -15.48 1.73
CA GLU A 245 -31.22 -16.18 0.45
C GLU A 245 -30.01 -17.09 0.25
N LEU A 246 -28.85 -16.75 0.86
CA LEU A 246 -27.67 -17.61 0.88
C LEU A 246 -27.86 -18.89 1.69
N GLY A 247 -28.93 -18.98 2.51
CA GLY A 247 -29.28 -20.18 3.28
C GLY A 247 -29.21 -20.00 4.80
N VAL A 248 -29.05 -18.78 5.32
CA VAL A 248 -29.11 -18.49 6.74
C VAL A 248 -30.56 -18.49 7.24
N GLU A 249 -30.87 -19.31 8.22
CA GLU A 249 -32.18 -19.29 8.93
C GLU A 249 -32.18 -18.18 9.97
N ILE A 250 -33.14 -17.23 9.94
CA ILE A 250 -33.28 -16.16 10.96
C ILE A 250 -34.63 -16.34 11.67
N LYS A 251 -34.56 -16.59 13.00
CA LYS A 251 -35.71 -16.75 13.88
C LYS A 251 -35.86 -15.50 14.74
N THR A 252 -36.86 -14.70 14.44
CA THR A 252 -37.23 -13.53 15.25
C THR A 252 -38.17 -13.94 16.41
N ASP A 253 -38.41 -13.02 17.35
CA ASP A 253 -39.20 -13.28 18.55
C ASP A 253 -38.72 -14.51 19.36
N THR A 254 -37.43 -14.81 19.29
CA THR A 254 -36.82 -16.02 19.86
C THR A 254 -35.64 -15.65 20.79
N PRO A 255 -35.90 -15.16 21.98
CA PRO A 255 -34.86 -14.85 22.95
C PRO A 255 -34.15 -16.12 23.45
N VAL A 256 -32.83 -16.11 23.49
CA VAL A 256 -32.00 -17.21 24.01
C VAL A 256 -31.51 -16.85 25.42
N THR A 257 -31.98 -17.57 26.40
CA THR A 257 -31.64 -17.36 27.83
C THR A 257 -30.68 -18.40 28.39
N ALA A 258 -30.52 -19.55 27.74
CA ALA A 258 -29.65 -20.64 28.18
C ALA A 258 -28.90 -21.29 27.01
N LEU A 259 -27.55 -21.27 27.05
CA LEU A 259 -26.70 -21.88 26.00
C LEU A 259 -26.88 -23.39 25.87
N LYS A 260 -27.18 -24.06 27.00
CA LYS A 260 -27.44 -25.52 27.02
C LYS A 260 -28.61 -25.94 26.15
N GLU A 261 -29.62 -25.09 25.97
CA GLU A 261 -30.73 -25.38 25.08
C GLU A 261 -30.32 -25.49 23.62
N LEU A 262 -29.40 -24.62 23.21
CA LEU A 262 -28.83 -24.65 21.84
C LEU A 262 -27.96 -25.91 21.65
N SER A 263 -27.10 -26.22 22.60
CA SER A 263 -26.30 -27.46 22.56
C SER A 263 -27.18 -28.72 22.51
N ASN A 264 -28.29 -28.75 23.24
CA ASN A 264 -29.26 -29.86 23.20
C ASN A 264 -29.99 -29.97 21.85
N GLN A 265 -30.12 -28.87 21.10
CA GLN A 265 -30.68 -28.84 19.74
C GLN A 265 -29.64 -29.23 18.67
N GLY A 266 -28.40 -29.58 19.08
CA GLY A 266 -27.35 -30.06 18.19
C GLY A 266 -26.46 -28.97 17.60
N TYR A 267 -26.50 -27.75 18.13
CA TYR A 267 -25.52 -26.71 17.73
C TYR A 267 -24.19 -26.99 18.43
N GLN A 268 -23.11 -27.04 17.63
CA GLN A 268 -21.75 -27.41 18.07
C GLN A 268 -20.86 -26.22 18.37
N ALA A 269 -21.21 -25.04 17.83
CA ALA A 269 -20.59 -23.77 18.19
C ALA A 269 -21.68 -22.69 18.31
N ILE A 270 -21.41 -21.69 19.16
CA ILE A 270 -22.33 -20.59 19.43
C ILE A 270 -21.58 -19.26 19.32
N PHE A 271 -22.16 -18.30 18.62
CA PHE A 271 -21.69 -16.91 18.60
C PHE A 271 -22.66 -16.00 19.34
N LEU A 272 -22.15 -15.16 20.24
CA LEU A 272 -22.91 -14.17 20.99
C LEU A 272 -22.65 -12.76 20.44
N GLY A 273 -23.59 -12.25 19.68
CA GLY A 273 -23.59 -10.90 19.08
C GLY A 273 -24.76 -10.05 19.58
N THR A 274 -25.08 -10.13 20.88
CA THR A 274 -26.27 -9.52 21.49
C THR A 274 -26.25 -8.01 21.61
N GLY A 275 -25.08 -7.37 21.46
CA GLY A 275 -24.93 -5.92 21.52
C GLY A 275 -24.99 -5.33 22.94
N ALA A 276 -25.23 -4.01 23.03
CA ALA A 276 -25.31 -3.24 24.26
C ALA A 276 -26.64 -2.45 24.30
N TRP A 277 -27.64 -2.96 25.04
CA TRP A 277 -28.99 -2.44 24.99
C TRP A 277 -29.44 -1.68 26.25
N VAL A 278 -28.63 -1.61 27.29
CA VAL A 278 -28.93 -0.90 28.52
C VAL A 278 -28.42 0.54 28.43
N SER A 279 -29.31 1.51 28.56
CA SER A 279 -28.94 2.92 28.61
C SER A 279 -28.28 3.25 29.93
N GLN A 280 -27.18 4.01 29.89
CA GLN A 280 -26.50 4.50 31.09
C GLN A 280 -27.26 5.66 31.70
N LYS A 281 -27.33 5.68 33.06
CA LYS A 281 -27.92 6.77 33.85
C LYS A 281 -26.86 7.80 34.20
N MET A 282 -27.24 9.07 34.27
CA MET A 282 -26.39 10.14 34.78
C MET A 282 -26.15 10.08 36.27
N GLY A 283 -27.13 9.55 37.02
CA GLY A 283 -27.13 9.49 38.48
C GLY A 283 -27.38 10.87 39.13
N ILE A 284 -28.11 11.76 38.44
CA ILE A 284 -28.44 13.09 38.95
C ILE A 284 -29.85 13.13 39.60
N PRO A 285 -30.08 13.99 40.58
CA PRO A 285 -31.40 14.13 41.20
C PRO A 285 -32.48 14.48 40.18
N GLY A 286 -33.61 13.77 40.23
CA GLY A 286 -34.76 13.97 39.36
C GLY A 286 -34.71 13.28 38.01
N GLU A 287 -33.69 12.46 37.72
CA GLU A 287 -33.51 11.76 36.43
C GLU A 287 -34.68 10.82 36.07
N ASP A 288 -35.40 10.29 37.10
CA ASP A 288 -36.56 9.41 36.88
C ASP A 288 -37.89 10.18 36.68
N SER A 289 -37.88 11.52 36.49
CA SER A 289 -39.09 12.34 36.26
C SER A 289 -39.72 12.05 34.89
N GLU A 290 -41.06 12.16 34.82
CA GLU A 290 -41.79 12.09 33.55
C GLU A 290 -41.29 13.21 32.59
N GLY A 291 -40.90 12.87 31.36
CA GLY A 291 -40.33 13.75 30.38
C GLY A 291 -38.82 13.60 30.18
N VAL A 292 -38.14 12.78 31.04
CA VAL A 292 -36.78 12.31 30.85
C VAL A 292 -36.82 10.99 30.09
N ILE A 293 -36.11 10.88 28.98
CA ILE A 293 -36.11 9.71 28.09
C ILE A 293 -34.67 9.33 27.75
N HIS A 294 -34.33 8.06 27.76
CA HIS A 294 -33.03 7.63 27.26
C HIS A 294 -33.02 7.57 25.74
N ALA A 295 -31.92 8.00 25.10
CA ALA A 295 -31.82 8.12 23.66
C ALA A 295 -32.09 6.80 22.89
N LEU A 296 -31.61 5.67 23.40
CA LEU A 296 -31.87 4.37 22.79
C LEU A 296 -33.36 4.00 22.80
N ASP A 297 -34.02 4.22 23.94
CA ASP A 297 -35.47 3.97 24.05
C ASP A 297 -36.30 4.89 23.20
N PHE A 298 -35.87 6.16 23.09
CA PHE A 298 -36.47 7.16 22.21
C PHE A 298 -36.37 6.73 20.74
N LEU A 299 -35.14 6.46 20.27
CA LEU A 299 -34.89 6.04 18.89
C LEU A 299 -35.59 4.71 18.55
N LYS A 300 -35.56 3.73 19.48
CA LYS A 300 -36.23 2.44 19.32
C LYS A 300 -37.75 2.64 19.13
N LYS A 301 -38.39 3.49 19.92
CA LYS A 301 -39.82 3.79 19.77
C LYS A 301 -40.14 4.41 18.43
N VAL A 302 -39.38 5.44 18.02
CA VAL A 302 -39.60 6.11 16.76
C VAL A 302 -39.39 5.16 15.57
N ASN A 303 -38.28 4.42 15.55
CA ASN A 303 -37.96 3.50 14.43
C ASN A 303 -38.88 2.25 14.41
N SER A 304 -39.59 1.96 15.52
CA SER A 304 -40.65 0.92 15.57
C SER A 304 -42.01 1.46 15.17
N GLY A 305 -42.13 2.72 14.75
CA GLY A 305 -43.41 3.34 14.38
C GLY A 305 -44.32 3.67 15.53
N ALA A 306 -43.83 3.66 16.78
CA ALA A 306 -44.60 4.05 17.95
C ALA A 306 -44.78 5.57 18.03
N GLU A 307 -45.94 6.04 18.41
CA GLU A 307 -46.18 7.48 18.61
C GLU A 307 -45.37 8.00 19.80
N VAL A 308 -44.57 9.02 19.55
CA VAL A 308 -43.76 9.70 20.57
C VAL A 308 -44.12 11.18 20.59
N ASN A 309 -44.67 11.64 21.69
CA ASN A 309 -45.08 13.01 21.88
C ASN A 309 -43.99 13.77 22.64
N LEU A 310 -43.40 14.79 21.98
CA LEU A 310 -42.43 15.69 22.60
C LEU A 310 -43.06 17.08 22.77
N GLY A 311 -42.57 17.83 23.78
CA GLY A 311 -42.87 19.24 23.92
C GLY A 311 -42.12 20.13 22.90
N ASN A 312 -42.26 21.44 23.07
CA ASN A 312 -41.63 22.37 22.12
C ASN A 312 -40.10 22.52 22.33
N ARG A 313 -39.63 22.38 23.59
CA ARG A 313 -38.25 22.60 24.02
C ARG A 313 -37.60 21.28 24.43
N VAL A 314 -36.73 20.77 23.63
CA VAL A 314 -36.07 19.47 23.87
C VAL A 314 -34.56 19.68 24.07
N VAL A 315 -34.02 19.13 25.13
CA VAL A 315 -32.59 19.07 25.37
C VAL A 315 -32.10 17.65 25.22
N VAL A 316 -30.99 17.49 24.49
CA VAL A 316 -30.29 16.19 24.35
C VAL A 316 -28.93 16.31 25.03
N THR A 317 -28.63 15.41 25.96
CA THR A 317 -27.32 15.39 26.66
C THR A 317 -26.42 14.34 26.06
N GLY A 318 -25.28 14.75 25.52
CA GLY A 318 -24.26 13.88 24.93
C GLY A 318 -23.62 14.47 23.69
N GLY A 319 -22.54 13.86 23.21
CA GLY A 319 -21.80 14.35 22.04
C GLY A 319 -21.50 13.26 20.99
N GLY A 320 -22.10 12.08 21.13
CA GLY A 320 -21.95 10.98 20.15
C GLY A 320 -23.05 10.99 19.06
N ASN A 321 -22.97 10.07 18.11
CA ASN A 321 -23.95 9.95 17.01
C ASN A 321 -25.39 9.80 17.54
N ALA A 322 -25.60 9.02 18.61
CA ALA A 322 -26.95 8.87 19.19
C ALA A 322 -27.55 10.20 19.71
N ALA A 323 -26.71 11.15 20.19
CA ALA A 323 -27.16 12.46 20.58
C ALA A 323 -27.57 13.31 19.36
N VAL A 324 -26.74 13.31 18.32
CA VAL A 324 -27.02 14.00 17.06
C VAL A 324 -28.28 13.43 16.40
N ASP A 325 -28.40 12.11 16.31
CA ASP A 325 -29.58 11.43 15.76
C ASP A 325 -30.84 11.76 16.55
N SER A 326 -30.77 11.70 17.90
CA SER A 326 -31.92 12.05 18.74
C SER A 326 -32.36 13.49 18.57
N ALA A 327 -31.43 14.44 18.44
CA ALA A 327 -31.74 15.85 18.25
C ALA A 327 -32.43 16.09 16.88
N ARG A 328 -31.87 15.52 15.81
CA ARG A 328 -32.42 15.62 14.45
C ARG A 328 -33.80 14.93 14.35
N VAL A 329 -34.00 13.80 15.03
CA VAL A 329 -35.32 13.15 15.14
C VAL A 329 -36.31 14.03 15.90
N ALA A 330 -35.89 14.66 17.00
CA ALA A 330 -36.79 15.54 17.78
C ALA A 330 -37.33 16.73 16.93
N LEU A 331 -36.48 17.34 16.08
CA LEU A 331 -36.92 18.35 15.11
C LEU A 331 -37.98 17.80 14.14
N ARG A 332 -37.76 16.59 13.58
CA ARG A 332 -38.71 15.95 12.65
C ARG A 332 -40.04 15.57 13.30
N LEU A 333 -40.04 15.34 14.60
CA LEU A 333 -41.27 15.13 15.39
C LEU A 333 -41.97 16.45 15.78
N GLY A 334 -41.45 17.59 15.39
CA GLY A 334 -42.12 18.90 15.54
C GLY A 334 -41.67 19.71 16.77
N ALA A 335 -40.61 19.34 17.46
CA ALA A 335 -40.00 20.18 18.48
C ALA A 335 -39.51 21.50 17.85
N LYS A 336 -39.79 22.63 18.51
CA LYS A 336 -39.45 23.96 17.96
C LYS A 336 -38.04 24.41 18.29
N GLU A 337 -37.55 23.98 19.46
CA GLU A 337 -36.23 24.34 19.96
C GLU A 337 -35.57 23.05 20.46
N VAL A 338 -34.48 22.65 19.79
CA VAL A 338 -33.70 21.47 20.16
C VAL A 338 -32.27 21.90 20.45
N THR A 339 -31.75 21.53 21.61
CA THR A 339 -30.40 21.87 22.04
C THR A 339 -29.63 20.63 22.49
N ILE A 340 -28.46 20.41 21.90
CA ILE A 340 -27.51 19.43 22.40
C ILE A 340 -26.64 20.08 23.47
N ILE A 341 -26.56 19.49 24.66
CA ILE A 341 -25.61 19.86 25.71
C ILE A 341 -24.47 18.87 25.75
N TYR A 342 -23.24 19.40 25.67
CA TYR A 342 -22.06 18.57 25.72
C TYR A 342 -21.00 19.10 26.69
N ARG A 343 -20.51 18.22 27.57
CA ARG A 343 -19.59 18.57 28.68
C ARG A 343 -18.16 18.92 28.25
N ARG A 344 -17.77 18.70 26.97
CA ARG A 344 -16.47 19.08 26.40
C ARG A 344 -16.66 20.04 25.25
N SER A 345 -15.56 20.38 24.52
CA SER A 345 -15.66 21.23 23.33
C SER A 345 -16.09 20.45 22.08
N ARG A 346 -16.32 21.17 20.99
CA ARG A 346 -16.70 20.58 19.71
C ARG A 346 -15.65 19.57 19.19
N VAL A 347 -14.37 19.86 19.44
CA VAL A 347 -13.24 18.99 18.98
C VAL A 347 -13.27 17.63 19.65
N GLU A 348 -13.73 17.54 20.90
CA GLU A 348 -13.83 16.28 21.64
C GLU A 348 -15.16 15.53 21.42
N MET A 349 -16.07 16.04 20.57
CA MET A 349 -17.30 15.30 20.23
C MET A 349 -16.98 14.00 19.50
N PRO A 350 -17.50 12.84 19.96
CA PRO A 350 -17.30 11.56 19.26
C PRO A 350 -18.09 11.45 17.94
N ALA A 351 -19.13 12.25 17.76
CA ALA A 351 -19.89 12.29 16.51
C ALA A 351 -19.03 12.82 15.35
N ALA A 352 -19.28 12.35 14.13
CA ALA A 352 -18.61 12.86 12.95
C ALA A 352 -18.88 14.38 12.79
N ALA A 353 -17.84 15.16 12.48
CA ALA A 353 -17.95 16.60 12.36
C ALA A 353 -19.04 17.02 11.34
N SER A 354 -19.12 16.31 10.21
CA SER A 354 -20.15 16.53 9.19
C SER A 354 -21.58 16.32 9.71
N GLU A 355 -21.80 15.32 10.57
CA GLU A 355 -23.12 15.07 11.16
C GLU A 355 -23.49 16.16 12.17
N VAL A 356 -22.51 16.69 12.89
CA VAL A 356 -22.70 17.82 13.82
C VAL A 356 -23.02 19.09 13.03
N ASP A 357 -22.31 19.35 11.93
CA ASP A 357 -22.55 20.50 11.03
C ASP A 357 -23.97 20.42 10.41
N GLU A 358 -24.38 19.23 9.96
CA GLU A 358 -25.72 19.00 9.41
C GLU A 358 -26.84 19.21 10.46
N ALA A 359 -26.62 18.80 11.71
CA ALA A 359 -27.57 19.05 12.79
C ALA A 359 -27.76 20.57 13.04
N GLU A 360 -26.68 21.33 13.07
CA GLU A 360 -26.75 22.82 13.17
C GLU A 360 -27.45 23.43 11.97
N HIS A 361 -27.17 22.93 10.76
CA HIS A 361 -27.82 23.39 9.52
C HIS A 361 -29.34 23.12 9.55
N GLU A 362 -29.76 22.02 10.18
CA GLU A 362 -31.18 21.68 10.40
C GLU A 362 -31.82 22.51 11.54
N GLY A 363 -31.05 23.30 12.29
CA GLY A 363 -31.56 24.19 13.35
C GLY A 363 -31.36 23.66 14.77
N VAL A 364 -30.54 22.62 14.99
CA VAL A 364 -30.17 22.19 16.33
C VAL A 364 -29.15 23.15 16.94
N ASN A 365 -29.42 23.64 18.14
CA ASN A 365 -28.46 24.42 18.91
C ASN A 365 -27.46 23.50 19.61
N ILE A 366 -26.17 23.86 19.65
CA ILE A 366 -25.13 23.11 20.35
C ILE A 366 -24.55 23.97 21.47
N HIS A 367 -24.75 23.54 22.70
CA HIS A 367 -24.22 24.15 23.90
C HIS A 367 -23.07 23.30 24.46
N ILE A 368 -21.85 23.65 24.11
CA ILE A 368 -20.63 22.98 24.58
C ILE A 368 -20.22 23.47 25.97
N LEU A 369 -19.32 22.72 26.61
CA LEU A 369 -18.77 23.04 27.94
C LEU A 369 -19.85 23.27 29.00
N ALA A 370 -20.89 22.43 28.96
CA ALA A 370 -21.96 22.40 29.95
C ALA A 370 -22.40 20.99 30.25
N ASN A 371 -22.80 20.73 31.48
CA ASN A 371 -23.27 19.42 31.92
C ASN A 371 -24.47 19.55 32.87
N PRO A 372 -25.58 18.83 32.65
CA PRO A 372 -26.68 18.79 33.60
C PRO A 372 -26.23 18.19 34.93
N VAL A 373 -26.67 18.80 36.02
CA VAL A 373 -26.40 18.34 37.42
C VAL A 373 -27.66 18.01 38.20
N LYS A 374 -28.81 18.50 37.74
CA LYS A 374 -30.09 18.21 38.38
C LYS A 374 -31.25 18.43 37.39
N VAL A 375 -32.23 17.56 37.48
CA VAL A 375 -33.52 17.70 36.78
C VAL A 375 -34.49 18.43 37.69
N LEU A 376 -35.13 19.49 37.19
CA LEU A 376 -36.14 20.27 37.88
C LEU A 376 -37.54 19.72 37.50
N SER A 377 -38.33 19.31 38.48
CA SER A 377 -39.66 18.77 38.22
C SER A 377 -40.70 19.35 39.16
N HIS A 378 -41.93 19.47 38.70
CA HIS A 378 -43.09 19.80 39.48
C HIS A 378 -44.13 18.69 39.33
N ASP A 379 -44.64 18.19 40.46
CA ASP A 379 -45.56 17.03 40.51
C ASP A 379 -45.08 15.79 39.74
N GLY A 380 -43.75 15.53 39.77
CA GLY A 380 -43.12 14.39 39.09
C GLY A 380 -42.86 14.59 37.57
N ARG A 381 -43.26 15.75 37.01
CA ARG A 381 -43.10 16.06 35.61
C ARG A 381 -41.98 17.09 35.42
N LEU A 382 -41.13 16.87 34.45
CA LEU A 382 -40.01 17.71 34.07
C LEU A 382 -40.47 19.14 33.70
N THR A 383 -39.80 20.16 34.25
CA THR A 383 -40.03 21.55 33.93
C THR A 383 -38.77 22.30 33.52
N GLY A 384 -37.58 21.74 33.80
CA GLY A 384 -36.31 22.34 33.46
C GLY A 384 -35.13 21.47 33.92
N ILE A 385 -33.95 21.97 33.65
CA ILE A 385 -32.65 21.37 34.10
C ILE A 385 -31.78 22.48 34.69
N GLU A 386 -31.02 22.11 35.70
CA GLU A 386 -29.89 22.86 36.22
C GLU A 386 -28.60 22.29 35.63
N CYS A 387 -27.79 23.12 35.01
CA CYS A 387 -26.52 22.79 34.37
C CYS A 387 -25.37 23.52 35.03
N ILE A 388 -24.19 22.98 34.99
CA ILE A 388 -22.94 23.62 35.39
C ILE A 388 -22.03 23.82 34.18
N ARG A 389 -21.30 24.94 34.16
CA ARG A 389 -20.29 25.19 33.13
C ARG A 389 -19.04 24.36 33.38
N MET A 390 -18.37 23.96 32.30
CA MET A 390 -17.19 23.09 32.34
C MET A 390 -15.99 23.82 31.74
N GLU A 391 -14.82 23.45 32.18
CA GLU A 391 -13.54 23.76 31.54
C GLU A 391 -12.82 22.46 31.15
N LEU A 392 -11.81 22.57 30.26
CA LEU A 392 -11.06 21.42 29.80
C LEU A 392 -9.73 21.33 30.53
N GLY A 393 -9.56 20.23 31.29
CA GLY A 393 -8.30 19.84 31.93
C GLY A 393 -7.39 19.01 31.03
N GLU A 394 -6.51 18.24 31.65
CA GLU A 394 -5.58 17.34 30.98
C GLU A 394 -6.31 16.20 30.24
N PRO A 395 -5.73 15.61 29.18
CA PRO A 395 -6.30 14.47 28.50
C PRO A 395 -6.55 13.26 29.42
N ASP A 396 -7.65 12.57 29.22
CA ASP A 396 -7.96 11.30 29.86
C ASP A 396 -7.37 10.10 29.11
N ALA A 397 -7.60 8.88 29.58
CA ALA A 397 -7.11 7.64 28.97
C ALA A 397 -7.57 7.44 27.50
N SER A 398 -8.61 8.16 27.06
CA SER A 398 -9.09 8.15 25.66
C SER A 398 -8.41 9.20 24.79
N GLY A 399 -7.45 9.98 25.33
CA GLY A 399 -6.78 11.08 24.65
C GLY A 399 -7.62 12.37 24.57
N ARG A 400 -8.87 12.39 25.07
CA ARG A 400 -9.73 13.57 25.07
C ARG A 400 -9.55 14.36 26.37
N ARG A 401 -9.59 15.69 26.29
CA ARG A 401 -9.42 16.57 27.44
C ARG A 401 -10.57 16.33 28.45
N ARG A 402 -10.19 16.17 29.75
CA ARG A 402 -11.13 15.88 30.84
C ARG A 402 -12.00 17.11 31.11
N PRO A 403 -13.36 16.97 31.18
CA PRO A 403 -14.22 18.07 31.59
C PRO A 403 -14.13 18.27 33.11
N VAL A 404 -13.89 19.50 33.55
CA VAL A 404 -13.80 19.90 34.95
C VAL A 404 -14.92 20.91 35.21
N PRO A 405 -15.78 20.72 36.23
CA PRO A 405 -16.84 21.66 36.55
C PRO A 405 -16.27 22.97 37.14
N ILE A 406 -16.86 24.10 36.77
CA ILE A 406 -16.53 25.41 37.32
C ILE A 406 -17.54 25.68 38.44
N GLU A 407 -17.08 25.65 39.68
CA GLU A 407 -17.92 25.87 40.86
C GLU A 407 -18.58 27.23 40.83
N GLY A 408 -19.87 27.30 41.19
CA GLY A 408 -20.67 28.55 41.23
C GLY A 408 -21.09 29.08 39.84
N SER A 409 -20.97 28.24 38.78
CA SER A 409 -21.36 28.60 37.42
C SER A 409 -22.69 27.95 36.99
N GLU A 410 -23.50 27.52 37.97
CA GLU A 410 -24.76 26.85 37.72
C GLU A 410 -25.74 27.81 36.99
N PHE A 411 -26.51 27.27 36.07
CA PHE A 411 -27.57 27.95 35.33
C PHE A 411 -28.72 27.01 35.04
N THR A 412 -29.91 27.55 34.89
CA THR A 412 -31.12 26.76 34.60
C THR A 412 -31.59 26.99 33.17
N MET A 413 -32.18 25.91 32.62
CA MET A 413 -32.88 25.93 31.33
C MET A 413 -34.29 25.37 31.53
N GLU A 414 -35.32 26.09 31.07
CA GLU A 414 -36.67 25.56 30.98
C GLU A 414 -36.78 24.64 29.76
N ILE A 415 -37.19 23.43 29.98
CA ILE A 415 -37.35 22.39 28.93
C ILE A 415 -38.59 21.54 29.16
N ASP A 416 -39.11 20.97 28.10
CA ASP A 416 -40.28 20.08 28.15
C ASP A 416 -39.86 18.61 28.13
N ASN A 417 -38.73 18.26 27.47
CA ASN A 417 -38.14 16.94 27.46
C ASN A 417 -36.62 16.99 27.58
N LEU A 418 -36.06 15.97 28.26
CA LEU A 418 -34.64 15.69 28.36
C LEU A 418 -34.34 14.32 27.75
N ILE A 419 -33.48 14.25 26.70
CA ILE A 419 -33.03 13.00 26.11
C ILE A 419 -31.60 12.72 26.55
N LEU A 420 -31.37 11.59 27.23
CA LEU A 420 -30.07 11.18 27.75
C LEU A 420 -29.33 10.28 26.75
N ALA A 421 -28.28 10.83 26.12
CA ALA A 421 -27.46 10.14 25.12
C ALA A 421 -26.01 9.97 25.61
N ILE A 422 -25.82 9.46 26.83
CA ILE A 422 -24.53 9.42 27.54
C ILE A 422 -23.82 8.06 27.50
N GLY A 423 -24.33 7.11 26.73
CA GLY A 423 -23.73 5.81 26.52
C GLY A 423 -24.68 4.64 26.78
N GLN A 424 -24.19 3.46 26.45
CA GLN A 424 -24.90 2.20 26.55
C GLN A 424 -24.02 1.17 27.28
N ALA A 425 -24.65 0.13 27.82
CA ALA A 425 -24.01 -0.99 28.51
C ALA A 425 -24.62 -2.33 28.08
N VAL A 426 -23.91 -3.38 28.32
CA VAL A 426 -24.39 -4.76 28.07
C VAL A 426 -25.47 -5.15 29.07
N ASP A 427 -26.54 -5.76 28.59
CA ASP A 427 -27.56 -6.35 29.43
C ASP A 427 -27.07 -7.70 30.00
N ARG A 428 -26.52 -7.64 31.20
CA ARG A 428 -25.96 -8.83 31.89
C ARG A 428 -27.02 -9.75 32.46
N GLU A 429 -28.26 -9.26 32.65
CA GLU A 429 -29.33 -10.05 33.19
C GLU A 429 -29.93 -10.98 32.13
N SER A 430 -29.90 -10.60 30.88
CA SER A 430 -30.35 -11.42 29.74
C SER A 430 -29.34 -12.47 29.30
N LEU A 431 -28.08 -12.39 29.74
CA LEU A 431 -27.00 -13.29 29.36
C LEU A 431 -26.80 -14.43 30.39
N PRO A 432 -26.32 -15.62 29.96
CA PRO A 432 -25.99 -16.73 30.84
C PRO A 432 -25.00 -16.36 31.93
N LYS A 433 -25.29 -16.77 33.17
CA LYS A 433 -24.49 -16.40 34.36
C LYS A 433 -23.10 -17.03 34.40
N GLU A 434 -22.85 -18.06 33.63
CA GLU A 434 -21.58 -18.79 33.53
C GLU A 434 -20.50 -18.02 32.74
N LEU A 435 -20.90 -16.99 31.97
CA LEU A 435 -20.00 -16.18 31.20
C LEU A 435 -19.15 -15.25 32.08
N ALA A 436 -17.87 -15.06 31.72
CA ALA A 436 -16.98 -14.15 32.40
C ALA A 436 -17.14 -12.73 31.85
N TYR A 437 -16.97 -11.73 32.70
CA TYR A 437 -17.09 -10.32 32.37
C TYR A 437 -15.81 -9.55 32.71
N THR A 438 -15.52 -8.51 31.93
CA THR A 438 -14.47 -7.53 32.23
C THR A 438 -14.88 -6.63 33.39
N GLN A 439 -13.94 -5.87 33.93
CA GLN A 439 -14.22 -4.82 34.92
C GLN A 439 -15.21 -3.74 34.43
N TRP A 440 -15.34 -3.58 33.09
CA TRP A 440 -16.24 -2.63 32.44
C TRP A 440 -17.63 -3.18 32.19
N GLY A 441 -17.86 -4.46 32.48
CA GLY A 441 -19.16 -5.11 32.36
C GLY A 441 -19.47 -5.71 30.98
N THR A 442 -18.51 -5.70 30.05
CA THR A 442 -18.59 -6.40 28.77
C THR A 442 -18.15 -7.86 28.92
N LEU A 443 -18.48 -8.72 27.95
CA LEU A 443 -18.01 -10.12 27.97
C LEU A 443 -16.48 -10.17 27.85
N SER A 444 -15.86 -11.03 28.63
CA SER A 444 -14.44 -11.33 28.55
C SER A 444 -14.20 -12.43 27.53
N VAL A 445 -13.42 -12.14 26.53
CA VAL A 445 -13.04 -13.09 25.46
C VAL A 445 -11.53 -13.07 25.24
N ASP A 446 -11.02 -14.10 24.59
CA ASP A 446 -9.67 -14.06 24.02
C ASP A 446 -9.58 -12.99 22.90
N PRO A 447 -8.64 -12.07 22.96
CA PRO A 447 -8.60 -10.93 22.03
C PRO A 447 -8.27 -11.31 20.58
N VAL A 448 -7.74 -12.50 20.32
CA VAL A 448 -7.40 -12.99 18.98
C VAL A 448 -8.50 -13.87 18.42
N THR A 449 -9.10 -14.71 19.26
CA THR A 449 -10.04 -15.74 18.81
C THR A 449 -11.50 -15.38 19.04
N GLY A 450 -11.79 -14.43 19.91
CA GLY A 450 -13.15 -14.11 20.34
C GLY A 450 -13.79 -15.21 21.21
N GLU A 451 -13.04 -16.26 21.60
CA GLU A 451 -13.56 -17.35 22.44
C GLU A 451 -13.78 -16.85 23.87
N THR A 452 -14.93 -17.23 24.45
CA THR A 452 -15.27 -16.92 25.84
C THR A 452 -14.60 -17.92 26.81
N ASN A 453 -14.90 -17.83 28.09
CA ASN A 453 -14.51 -18.85 29.10
C ASN A 453 -15.18 -20.21 28.90
N ILE A 454 -16.10 -20.35 27.96
CA ILE A 454 -16.83 -21.59 27.65
C ILE A 454 -16.36 -22.08 26.28
N PRO A 455 -15.71 -23.27 26.18
CA PRO A 455 -15.22 -23.80 24.90
C PRO A 455 -16.33 -23.92 23.85
N GLY A 456 -16.06 -23.49 22.61
CA GLY A 456 -17.00 -23.48 21.50
C GLY A 456 -18.05 -22.36 21.57
N VAL A 457 -17.92 -21.44 22.53
CA VAL A 457 -18.74 -20.22 22.63
C VAL A 457 -17.88 -19.01 22.37
N PHE A 458 -18.23 -18.28 21.33
CA PHE A 458 -17.53 -17.09 20.87
C PHE A 458 -18.41 -15.85 21.03
N ALA A 459 -17.80 -14.68 21.14
CA ALA A 459 -18.56 -13.43 21.23
C ALA A 459 -17.83 -12.30 20.49
N GLY A 460 -18.59 -11.29 20.04
CA GLY A 460 -18.04 -10.13 19.36
C GLY A 460 -19.04 -8.99 19.17
N GLY A 461 -18.54 -7.82 18.75
CA GLY A 461 -19.30 -6.58 18.66
C GLY A 461 -19.50 -5.93 20.03
N ASP A 462 -20.52 -5.06 20.15
CA ASP A 462 -20.72 -4.21 21.34
C ASP A 462 -20.85 -4.98 22.68
N VAL A 463 -21.18 -6.27 22.63
CA VAL A 463 -21.23 -7.11 23.84
C VAL A 463 -19.84 -7.36 24.44
N VAL A 464 -18.77 -7.27 23.63
CA VAL A 464 -17.36 -7.45 24.01
C VAL A 464 -16.64 -6.11 24.09
N GLU A 465 -16.73 -5.29 23.05
CA GLU A 465 -15.95 -4.05 22.89
C GLU A 465 -16.61 -2.85 23.56
N GLY A 466 -17.90 -2.97 23.95
CA GLY A 466 -18.75 -1.83 24.26
C GLY A 466 -19.25 -1.15 22.99
N PRO A 467 -20.09 -0.09 23.10
CA PRO A 467 -20.65 0.60 21.95
C PRO A 467 -19.56 1.12 20.99
N ALA A 468 -19.54 0.57 19.76
CA ALA A 468 -18.56 0.86 18.73
C ALA A 468 -19.23 1.21 17.38
N ASP A 469 -18.46 1.32 16.31
CA ASP A 469 -19.01 1.53 14.99
C ASP A 469 -19.38 0.20 14.29
N VAL A 470 -20.23 0.31 13.27
CA VAL A 470 -20.77 -0.84 12.53
C VAL A 470 -19.68 -1.70 11.91
N ILE A 471 -18.62 -1.08 11.34
CA ILE A 471 -17.57 -1.82 10.64
C ILE A 471 -16.68 -2.61 11.63
N THR A 472 -16.50 -2.13 12.85
CA THR A 472 -15.81 -2.85 13.92
C THR A 472 -16.64 -4.08 14.36
N ALA A 473 -17.96 -3.94 14.50
CA ALA A 473 -18.84 -5.07 14.80
C ALA A 473 -18.84 -6.12 13.67
N VAL A 474 -18.82 -5.70 12.41
CA VAL A 474 -18.67 -6.60 11.25
C VAL A 474 -17.36 -7.37 11.32
N ALA A 475 -16.25 -6.68 11.62
CA ALA A 475 -14.93 -7.30 11.76
C ALA A 475 -14.93 -8.37 12.86
N ALA A 476 -15.47 -8.07 14.05
CA ALA A 476 -15.57 -9.02 15.16
C ALA A 476 -16.38 -10.28 14.78
N GLY A 477 -17.47 -10.11 14.02
CA GLY A 477 -18.25 -11.23 13.51
C GLY A 477 -17.47 -12.12 12.55
N LYS A 478 -16.67 -11.53 11.65
CA LYS A 478 -15.80 -12.26 10.72
C LYS A 478 -14.68 -13.04 11.44
N GLU A 479 -14.01 -12.40 12.39
CA GLU A 479 -12.94 -13.02 13.16
C GLU A 479 -13.46 -14.20 13.99
N ALA A 480 -14.66 -14.05 14.56
CA ALA A 480 -15.34 -15.14 15.25
C ALA A 480 -15.74 -16.28 14.29
N ALA A 481 -16.21 -15.98 13.08
CA ALA A 481 -16.52 -16.98 12.07
C ALA A 481 -15.31 -17.82 11.70
N GLU A 482 -14.13 -17.19 11.53
CA GLU A 482 -12.88 -17.92 11.32
C GLU A 482 -12.51 -18.80 12.52
N SER A 483 -12.69 -18.30 13.73
CA SER A 483 -12.40 -19.07 14.94
C SER A 483 -13.34 -20.27 15.08
N ILE A 484 -14.63 -20.09 14.77
CA ILE A 484 -15.64 -21.16 14.77
C ILE A 484 -15.29 -22.24 13.73
N ASP A 485 -14.89 -21.84 12.51
CA ASP A 485 -14.47 -22.77 11.46
C ASP A 485 -13.27 -23.61 11.90
N ARG A 486 -12.25 -22.96 12.49
CA ARG A 486 -11.07 -23.65 13.05
C ARG A 486 -11.42 -24.59 14.21
N TYR A 487 -12.27 -24.12 15.13
CA TYR A 487 -12.73 -24.91 16.26
C TYR A 487 -13.44 -26.21 15.81
N LEU A 488 -14.38 -26.07 14.87
CA LEU A 488 -15.13 -27.19 14.33
C LEU A 488 -14.28 -28.12 13.44
N SER A 489 -13.20 -27.61 12.85
CA SER A 489 -12.24 -28.36 12.05
C SER A 489 -11.09 -28.93 12.88
N GLY A 490 -11.00 -28.67 14.19
CA GLY A 490 -9.94 -29.14 15.07
C GLY A 490 -8.57 -28.52 14.80
N ILE A 491 -8.54 -27.30 14.24
CA ILE A 491 -7.32 -26.53 13.93
C ILE A 491 -7.05 -25.57 15.10
N ASP A 492 -5.76 -25.29 15.35
CA ASP A 492 -5.37 -24.29 16.36
C ASP A 492 -5.98 -22.92 16.05
N LEU A 493 -6.64 -22.32 17.06
CA LEU A 493 -7.36 -21.07 16.89
C LEU A 493 -6.44 -19.85 16.67
N ARG A 494 -5.17 -19.93 17.05
CA ARG A 494 -4.22 -18.82 17.04
C ARG A 494 -3.16 -18.92 15.94
N GLU A 495 -2.93 -20.09 15.38
CA GLU A 495 -1.91 -20.29 14.36
C GLU A 495 -2.09 -19.32 13.19
N GLY A 496 -1.04 -18.53 12.89
CA GLY A 496 -1.05 -17.51 11.84
C GLY A 496 -1.95 -16.28 12.10
N ARG A 497 -2.38 -16.04 13.36
CA ARG A 497 -3.26 -14.92 13.70
C ARG A 497 -2.66 -14.02 14.79
N PRO A 498 -2.96 -12.70 14.77
CA PRO A 498 -3.69 -12.00 13.70
C PRO A 498 -2.90 -11.94 12.39
N LYS A 499 -3.55 -12.02 11.25
CA LYS A 499 -2.90 -11.87 9.94
C LYS A 499 -2.52 -10.41 9.73
N GLN A 500 -1.22 -10.12 9.72
CA GLN A 500 -0.73 -8.78 9.45
C GLN A 500 -0.75 -8.50 7.94
N LEU A 501 -1.39 -7.41 7.53
CA LEU A 501 -1.39 -6.95 6.16
C LEU A 501 -0.22 -5.97 5.95
N ASP A 502 0.70 -6.30 5.07
CA ASP A 502 1.83 -5.43 4.73
C ASP A 502 1.35 -4.22 3.93
N ARG A 503 1.32 -3.05 4.58
CA ARG A 503 0.97 -1.79 3.93
C ARG A 503 2.01 -1.45 2.87
N VAL A 504 1.55 -0.97 1.70
CA VAL A 504 2.42 -0.40 0.67
C VAL A 504 3.29 0.72 1.27
N LYS A 505 4.61 0.68 1.01
CA LYS A 505 5.58 1.58 1.65
C LYS A 505 5.62 2.96 1.00
N GLU A 506 5.57 3.01 -0.32
CA GLU A 506 5.68 4.24 -1.10
C GLU A 506 4.62 4.26 -2.21
N VAL A 507 4.00 5.41 -2.38
CA VAL A 507 3.00 5.68 -3.42
C VAL A 507 3.46 6.93 -4.17
N SER A 508 3.77 6.78 -5.46
CA SER A 508 4.13 7.93 -6.29
C SER A 508 2.93 8.88 -6.41
N LYS A 509 3.22 10.17 -6.27
CA LYS A 509 2.24 11.26 -6.43
C LYS A 509 2.67 12.21 -7.56
N GLU A 510 3.74 11.87 -8.24
CA GLU A 510 4.29 12.65 -9.35
C GLU A 510 3.34 12.62 -10.54
N GLY A 511 3.16 13.77 -11.20
CA GLY A 511 2.25 13.89 -12.35
C GLY A 511 0.76 13.77 -12.04
N VAL A 512 0.35 13.58 -10.78
CA VAL A 512 -1.05 13.44 -10.42
C VAL A 512 -1.77 14.77 -10.53
N VAL A 513 -2.74 14.84 -11.45
CA VAL A 513 -3.59 16.03 -11.64
C VAL A 513 -4.52 16.22 -10.45
N LYS A 514 -4.52 17.43 -9.89
CA LYS A 514 -5.43 17.83 -8.80
C LYS A 514 -6.86 17.93 -9.32
N LYS A 515 -7.80 17.34 -8.59
CA LYS A 515 -9.22 17.35 -8.90
C LYS A 515 -10.03 17.33 -7.60
N THR A 516 -11.04 18.18 -7.51
CA THR A 516 -11.92 18.23 -6.34
C THR A 516 -12.66 16.92 -6.13
N ARG A 517 -12.89 16.57 -4.88
CA ARG A 517 -13.67 15.41 -4.45
C ARG A 517 -15.14 15.57 -4.86
N ALA A 518 -15.79 14.48 -5.26
CA ALA A 518 -17.23 14.48 -5.50
C ALA A 518 -18.01 14.78 -4.22
N ALA A 519 -18.87 15.78 -4.28
CA ALA A 519 -19.76 16.13 -3.18
C ALA A 519 -21.01 15.25 -3.20
N MET A 520 -21.46 14.81 -2.01
CA MET A 520 -22.71 14.06 -1.84
C MET A 520 -23.90 15.02 -2.03
N PRO A 521 -24.80 14.76 -2.99
CA PRO A 521 -26.02 15.52 -3.10
C PRO A 521 -26.92 15.31 -1.88
N MET A 522 -27.54 16.40 -1.39
CA MET A 522 -28.32 16.42 -0.18
C MET A 522 -29.77 16.83 -0.47
N LEU A 523 -30.73 16.25 0.27
CA LEU A 523 -32.12 16.64 0.23
C LEU A 523 -32.28 18.11 0.72
N ASP A 524 -33.16 18.89 0.09
CA ASP A 524 -33.47 20.28 0.47
C ASP A 524 -33.92 20.38 1.94
N LEU A 525 -33.50 21.42 2.64
CA LEU A 525 -33.72 21.59 4.09
C LEU A 525 -35.21 21.52 4.49
N ASP A 526 -36.10 22.18 3.74
CA ASP A 526 -37.56 22.17 4.01
C ASP A 526 -38.15 20.75 3.94
N LYS A 527 -37.61 19.91 3.04
CA LYS A 527 -38.02 18.51 2.91
C LYS A 527 -37.46 17.64 4.01
N ARG A 528 -36.29 17.95 4.54
CA ARG A 528 -35.67 17.19 5.65
C ARG A 528 -36.45 17.31 6.94
N LEU A 529 -36.89 18.55 7.27
CA LEU A 529 -37.60 18.83 8.54
C LEU A 529 -39.04 18.28 8.56
N GLY A 530 -39.63 18.06 7.38
CA GLY A 530 -41.00 17.56 7.26
C GLY A 530 -41.15 16.08 7.09
N SER A 531 -40.04 15.32 7.05
CA SER A 531 -40.11 13.87 6.73
C SER A 531 -38.90 13.09 7.30
N PHE A 532 -39.03 11.76 7.26
CA PHE A 532 -37.92 10.84 7.51
C PHE A 532 -37.27 10.33 6.21
N ALA A 533 -37.48 11.02 5.10
CA ALA A 533 -36.84 10.69 3.82
C ALA A 533 -35.30 10.78 3.94
N GLU A 534 -34.60 9.92 3.22
CA GLU A 534 -33.14 9.90 3.25
C GLU A 534 -32.54 11.26 2.87
N VAL A 535 -31.62 11.74 3.69
CA VAL A 535 -31.02 13.08 3.56
C VAL A 535 -29.90 13.09 2.51
N GLU A 536 -29.00 12.12 2.51
CA GLU A 536 -27.99 11.95 1.48
C GLU A 536 -28.62 11.26 0.26
N LEU A 537 -28.48 11.79 -0.97
CA LEU A 537 -29.19 11.28 -2.16
C LEU A 537 -28.37 10.28 -3.01
N GLY A 538 -27.06 10.14 -2.74
CA GLY A 538 -26.17 9.30 -3.52
C GLY A 538 -25.64 10.02 -4.77
N LEU A 539 -24.67 9.40 -5.46
CA LEU A 539 -24.09 9.89 -6.72
C LEU A 539 -24.84 9.30 -7.92
N ASP A 540 -24.79 10.04 -9.04
CA ASP A 540 -25.09 9.47 -10.37
C ASP A 540 -23.88 8.70 -10.92
N GLU A 541 -24.08 7.98 -12.03
CA GLU A 541 -23.07 7.11 -12.64
C GLU A 541 -21.84 7.89 -13.11
N ASP A 542 -22.02 9.00 -13.80
CA ASP A 542 -20.93 9.79 -14.35
C ASP A 542 -20.05 10.36 -13.23
N THR A 543 -20.69 10.93 -12.19
CA THR A 543 -19.99 11.46 -11.02
C THR A 543 -19.24 10.37 -10.27
N ALA A 544 -19.81 9.17 -10.14
CA ALA A 544 -19.16 8.03 -9.48
C ALA A 544 -17.95 7.53 -10.26
N ILE A 545 -18.04 7.42 -11.59
CA ILE A 545 -16.92 7.05 -12.46
C ILE A 545 -15.79 8.09 -12.36
N GLU A 546 -16.12 9.38 -12.45
CA GLU A 546 -15.14 10.46 -12.39
C GLU A 546 -14.46 10.56 -11.01
N GLU A 547 -15.18 10.31 -9.93
CA GLU A 547 -14.58 10.21 -8.60
C GLU A 547 -13.66 8.98 -8.50
N ALA A 548 -14.10 7.83 -9.02
CA ALA A 548 -13.32 6.59 -9.00
C ALA A 548 -11.97 6.73 -9.75
N LYS A 549 -11.94 7.46 -10.87
CA LYS A 549 -10.72 7.76 -11.63
C LYS A 549 -9.68 8.58 -10.86
N ARG A 550 -10.03 9.23 -9.75
CA ARG A 550 -9.08 9.93 -8.89
C ARG A 550 -8.17 8.98 -8.09
N CYS A 551 -8.51 7.69 -8.01
CA CYS A 551 -7.77 6.73 -7.21
C CYS A 551 -6.31 6.59 -7.68
N LEU A 552 -5.35 6.61 -6.74
CA LEU A 552 -3.92 6.46 -7.03
C LEU A 552 -3.49 5.01 -7.29
N ASN A 553 -4.38 4.03 -7.14
CA ASN A 553 -4.07 2.60 -7.27
C ASN A 553 -2.83 2.17 -6.46
N CYS A 554 -2.76 2.58 -5.19
CA CYS A 554 -1.58 2.51 -4.32
C CYS A 554 -0.88 1.13 -4.31
N ALA A 555 -1.65 0.05 -4.32
CA ALA A 555 -1.12 -1.33 -4.30
C ALA A 555 -0.84 -1.89 -5.71
N ALA A 556 -0.94 -1.10 -6.77
CA ALA A 556 -0.93 -1.52 -8.16
C ALA A 556 -2.06 -2.52 -8.43
N CYS A 557 -1.87 -3.84 -8.34
CA CYS A 557 -2.96 -4.79 -8.44
C CYS A 557 -4.04 -4.51 -7.38
N SER A 558 -5.27 -4.33 -7.84
CA SER A 558 -6.43 -4.04 -6.99
C SER A 558 -7.12 -5.29 -6.41
N GLU A 559 -6.63 -6.50 -6.74
CA GLU A 559 -7.28 -7.78 -6.38
C GLU A 559 -8.79 -7.82 -6.68
N CYS A 560 -9.20 -7.23 -7.80
CA CYS A 560 -10.58 -7.32 -8.26
C CYS A 560 -10.96 -8.71 -8.76
N LEU A 561 -9.94 -9.52 -9.14
CA LEU A 561 -10.02 -10.91 -9.62
C LEU A 561 -10.69 -11.08 -11.00
N GLU A 562 -10.88 -10.00 -11.78
CA GLU A 562 -11.42 -10.11 -13.13
C GLU A 562 -10.55 -10.96 -14.05
N CYS A 563 -9.22 -10.89 -13.85
CA CYS A 563 -8.26 -11.70 -14.60
C CYS A 563 -8.44 -13.21 -14.39
N LEU A 564 -8.92 -13.66 -13.19
CA LEU A 564 -9.22 -15.08 -12.95
C LEU A 564 -10.37 -15.58 -13.82
N LYS A 565 -11.39 -14.76 -14.06
CA LYS A 565 -12.59 -15.13 -14.83
C LYS A 565 -12.27 -15.46 -16.29
N VAL A 566 -11.22 -14.85 -16.86
CA VAL A 566 -10.83 -15.01 -18.28
C VAL A 566 -9.62 -15.93 -18.49
N CYS A 567 -8.98 -16.39 -17.44
CA CYS A 567 -7.81 -17.25 -17.55
C CYS A 567 -8.22 -18.73 -17.75
N GLU A 568 -8.42 -19.18 -18.98
CA GLU A 568 -8.79 -20.56 -19.28
C GLU A 568 -7.74 -21.59 -18.77
N ALA A 569 -6.47 -21.21 -18.71
CA ALA A 569 -5.40 -22.06 -18.24
C ALA A 569 -5.33 -22.16 -16.69
N ASN A 570 -6.15 -21.40 -15.95
CA ASN A 570 -6.12 -21.32 -14.48
C ASN A 570 -4.69 -21.11 -13.95
N ALA A 571 -3.94 -20.21 -14.59
CA ALA A 571 -2.54 -19.93 -14.28
C ALA A 571 -2.35 -18.81 -13.24
N ILE A 572 -3.41 -18.11 -12.83
CA ILE A 572 -3.31 -16.96 -11.92
C ILE A 572 -3.58 -17.41 -10.49
N ASP A 573 -2.64 -17.10 -9.59
CA ASP A 573 -2.74 -17.41 -8.17
C ASP A 573 -2.35 -16.18 -7.35
N HIS A 574 -3.32 -15.47 -6.79
CA HIS A 574 -3.10 -14.28 -5.96
C HIS A 574 -2.56 -14.58 -4.55
N GLU A 575 -2.57 -15.86 -4.14
CA GLU A 575 -2.05 -16.32 -2.85
C GLU A 575 -0.61 -16.88 -2.95
N MET A 576 -0.01 -16.83 -4.15
CA MET A 576 1.37 -17.26 -4.37
C MET A 576 2.32 -16.50 -3.44
N GLU A 577 3.17 -17.25 -2.73
CA GLU A 577 4.19 -16.70 -1.82
C GLU A 577 5.57 -16.63 -2.49
N GLU A 578 6.46 -15.81 -1.91
CA GLU A 578 7.86 -15.77 -2.29
C GLU A 578 8.56 -17.06 -1.86
N GLU A 579 9.51 -17.52 -2.66
CA GLU A 579 10.31 -18.71 -2.39
C GLU A 579 11.77 -18.32 -2.14
N ILE A 580 12.41 -18.90 -1.14
CA ILE A 580 13.86 -18.80 -0.92
C ILE A 580 14.52 -20.09 -1.38
N ILE A 581 15.35 -19.98 -2.42
CA ILE A 581 16.10 -21.09 -3.01
C ILE A 581 17.56 -20.93 -2.60
N GLU A 582 18.18 -22.00 -2.11
CA GLU A 582 19.63 -22.04 -1.86
C GLU A 582 20.33 -22.81 -2.98
N VAL A 583 21.36 -22.21 -3.56
CA VAL A 583 22.17 -22.82 -4.63
C VAL A 583 23.65 -22.79 -4.26
N ASP A 584 24.34 -23.91 -4.55
CA ASP A 584 25.79 -24.05 -4.42
C ASP A 584 26.43 -23.69 -5.74
N VAL A 585 27.39 -22.74 -5.73
CA VAL A 585 28.10 -22.30 -6.94
C VAL A 585 29.60 -22.20 -6.71
N GLY A 586 30.40 -22.54 -7.73
CA GLY A 586 31.87 -22.47 -7.67
C GLY A 586 32.41 -21.05 -7.91
N SER A 587 31.68 -20.21 -8.65
CA SER A 587 32.12 -18.90 -9.06
C SER A 587 30.92 -17.99 -9.31
N ILE A 588 31.10 -16.68 -9.18
CA ILE A 588 30.04 -15.67 -9.33
C ILE A 588 30.48 -14.59 -10.32
N ILE A 589 29.62 -14.25 -11.27
CA ILE A 589 29.81 -13.12 -12.19
C ILE A 589 28.70 -12.09 -11.95
N VAL A 590 29.07 -10.90 -11.51
CA VAL A 590 28.14 -9.79 -11.23
C VAL A 590 28.04 -8.90 -12.47
N ALA A 591 26.84 -8.77 -13.03
CA ALA A 591 26.54 -8.04 -14.26
C ALA A 591 25.27 -7.20 -14.12
N THR A 592 25.13 -6.43 -13.04
CA THR A 592 23.92 -5.70 -12.65
C THR A 592 23.60 -4.45 -13.47
N GLY A 593 24.51 -4.06 -14.40
CA GLY A 593 24.24 -2.98 -15.37
C GLY A 593 24.41 -1.59 -14.79
N PHE A 594 23.54 -0.67 -15.20
CA PHE A 594 23.55 0.76 -14.85
C PHE A 594 22.12 1.30 -14.72
N GLN A 595 22.00 2.48 -14.15
CA GLN A 595 20.81 3.32 -14.29
C GLN A 595 21.14 4.61 -15.04
N GLN A 596 20.13 5.23 -15.65
CA GLN A 596 20.26 6.54 -16.28
C GLN A 596 20.22 7.64 -15.21
N PHE A 597 21.09 8.65 -15.36
CA PHE A 597 21.03 9.89 -14.58
C PHE A 597 19.70 10.58 -14.76
N ASP A 598 19.09 11.02 -13.67
CA ASP A 598 17.85 11.79 -13.69
C ASP A 598 18.12 13.25 -14.10
N PRO A 599 17.73 13.68 -15.31
CA PRO A 599 17.98 15.03 -15.76
C PRO A 599 17.08 16.09 -15.12
N SER A 600 16.07 15.72 -14.34
CA SER A 600 15.19 16.68 -13.64
C SER A 600 15.94 17.56 -12.65
N VAL A 601 17.05 17.04 -12.08
CA VAL A 601 17.93 17.79 -11.19
C VAL A 601 18.68 18.93 -11.89
N ILE A 602 18.75 18.90 -13.23
CA ILE A 602 19.31 19.99 -14.04
C ILE A 602 18.13 20.83 -14.56
N TYR A 603 17.59 21.67 -13.68
CA TYR A 603 16.39 22.47 -13.95
C TYR A 603 16.46 23.27 -15.26
N GLN A 604 17.67 23.72 -15.66
CA GLN A 604 17.89 24.51 -16.85
C GLN A 604 17.53 23.76 -18.15
N TYR A 605 17.55 22.44 -18.16
CA TYR A 605 17.21 21.66 -19.36
C TYR A 605 15.72 21.38 -19.50
N GLY A 606 14.90 21.71 -18.51
CA GLY A 606 13.45 21.71 -18.61
C GLY A 606 12.80 20.33 -18.72
N TYR A 607 13.52 19.24 -18.43
CA TYR A 607 12.94 17.90 -18.34
C TYR A 607 11.87 17.84 -17.23
N GLY A 608 10.72 17.22 -17.51
CA GLY A 608 9.56 17.21 -16.65
C GLY A 608 8.78 18.53 -16.59
N ARG A 609 9.30 19.61 -17.23
CA ARG A 609 8.66 20.92 -17.34
C ARG A 609 8.13 21.20 -18.75
N TYR A 610 8.82 20.69 -19.76
CA TYR A 610 8.44 20.80 -21.16
C TYR A 610 8.20 19.41 -21.73
N ASP A 611 7.02 19.14 -22.25
CA ASP A 611 6.60 17.82 -22.72
C ASP A 611 7.46 17.23 -23.83
N ASN A 612 8.09 18.10 -24.67
CA ASN A 612 8.95 17.70 -25.78
C ASN A 612 10.45 17.69 -25.44
N VAL A 613 10.82 17.71 -24.13
CA VAL A 613 12.17 17.43 -23.66
C VAL A 613 12.20 16.01 -23.14
N VAL A 614 12.88 15.13 -23.86
CA VAL A 614 12.92 13.69 -23.59
C VAL A 614 14.35 13.20 -23.34
N THR A 615 14.50 12.10 -22.60
CA THR A 615 15.80 11.45 -22.43
C THR A 615 16.18 10.60 -23.65
N GLY A 616 17.45 10.21 -23.75
CA GLY A 616 17.90 9.26 -24.77
C GLY A 616 17.18 7.92 -24.72
N LEU A 617 16.88 7.37 -23.53
CA LEU A 617 16.11 6.13 -23.39
C LEU A 617 14.66 6.30 -23.84
N GLN A 618 14.01 7.40 -23.49
CA GLN A 618 12.68 7.73 -23.98
C GLN A 618 12.65 7.84 -25.50
N PHE A 619 13.63 8.53 -26.08
CA PHE A 619 13.72 8.61 -27.54
C PHE A 619 13.98 7.25 -28.21
N GLU A 620 14.80 6.39 -27.60
CA GLU A 620 14.99 5.00 -28.05
C GLU A 620 13.66 4.24 -28.11
N ARG A 621 12.79 4.43 -27.10
CA ARG A 621 11.46 3.81 -27.08
C ARG A 621 10.53 4.39 -28.15
N LEU A 622 10.52 5.72 -28.35
CA LEU A 622 9.75 6.36 -29.42
C LEU A 622 10.18 5.88 -30.82
N SER A 623 11.46 5.72 -31.03
CA SER A 623 12.00 5.31 -32.35
C SER A 623 11.89 3.81 -32.62
N SER A 624 11.56 2.99 -31.62
CA SER A 624 11.47 1.53 -31.75
C SER A 624 10.11 1.08 -32.29
N ALA A 625 10.10 0.11 -33.21
CA ALA A 625 8.86 -0.51 -33.71
C ALA A 625 8.01 -1.19 -32.60
N SER A 626 8.62 -1.58 -31.49
CA SER A 626 7.90 -2.10 -30.30
C SER A 626 7.63 -1.03 -29.24
N GLY A 627 7.84 0.23 -29.55
CA GLY A 627 7.60 1.37 -28.68
C GLY A 627 6.15 1.85 -28.71
N PRO A 628 5.83 2.87 -27.89
CA PRO A 628 4.44 3.33 -27.71
C PRO A 628 3.82 3.95 -28.96
N THR A 629 4.64 4.36 -29.91
CA THR A 629 4.23 4.98 -31.19
C THR A 629 4.58 4.14 -32.41
N GLU A 630 4.87 2.83 -32.23
CA GLU A 630 5.25 1.89 -33.28
C GLU A 630 6.44 2.37 -34.12
N GLY A 631 7.31 3.17 -33.51
CA GLY A 631 8.49 3.72 -34.13
C GLY A 631 8.29 5.04 -34.88
N GLU A 632 7.10 5.60 -34.92
CA GLU A 632 6.83 6.94 -35.42
C GLU A 632 7.18 8.00 -34.37
N ILE A 633 7.77 9.11 -34.79
CA ILE A 633 8.21 10.17 -33.87
C ILE A 633 7.21 11.31 -33.91
N PHE A 634 6.55 11.52 -32.75
CA PHE A 634 5.56 12.59 -32.57
C PHE A 634 5.94 13.47 -31.37
N LEU A 635 5.55 14.73 -31.47
CA LEU A 635 5.48 15.66 -30.33
C LEU A 635 4.33 15.30 -29.41
N ALA A 636 4.27 15.87 -28.21
CA ALA A 636 3.19 15.66 -27.27
C ALA A 636 1.81 16.10 -27.82
N ASP A 637 1.78 17.03 -28.78
CA ASP A 637 0.56 17.50 -29.47
C ASP A 637 0.18 16.66 -30.70
N GLY A 638 0.91 15.59 -31.00
CA GLY A 638 0.66 14.67 -32.13
C GLY A 638 1.25 15.11 -33.47
N ARG A 639 1.92 16.26 -33.58
CA ARG A 639 2.63 16.68 -34.77
C ARG A 639 3.98 15.96 -34.92
N LYS A 640 4.50 15.83 -36.13
CA LYS A 640 5.88 15.42 -36.37
C LYS A 640 6.83 16.60 -36.13
N PRO A 641 7.99 16.42 -35.46
CA PRO A 641 8.95 17.51 -35.27
C PRO A 641 9.65 17.87 -36.58
N GLU A 642 9.83 19.16 -36.86
CA GLU A 642 10.61 19.71 -37.99
C GLU A 642 12.04 20.09 -37.60
N SER A 643 12.30 20.21 -36.29
CA SER A 643 13.61 20.59 -35.78
C SER A 643 13.85 19.91 -34.40
N ILE A 644 15.03 19.26 -34.28
CA ILE A 644 15.39 18.46 -33.10
C ILE A 644 16.80 18.81 -32.65
N ALA A 645 16.98 19.03 -31.31
CA ALA A 645 18.32 19.18 -30.73
C ALA A 645 18.65 17.95 -29.85
N ILE A 646 19.89 17.47 -29.99
CA ILE A 646 20.45 16.41 -29.14
C ILE A 646 21.56 16.99 -28.29
N LEU A 647 21.35 16.99 -26.96
CA LEU A 647 22.28 17.58 -25.99
C LEU A 647 23.18 16.49 -25.41
N HIS A 648 24.47 16.60 -25.61
CA HIS A 648 25.46 15.65 -25.09
C HIS A 648 25.85 15.94 -23.63
N CYS A 649 26.37 14.93 -22.96
CA CYS A 649 26.99 15.01 -21.63
C CYS A 649 26.09 15.57 -20.53
N VAL A 650 24.78 15.29 -20.59
CA VAL A 650 23.83 15.66 -19.54
C VAL A 650 24.13 14.85 -18.27
N GLY A 651 24.59 15.53 -17.21
CA GLY A 651 25.05 14.89 -15.98
C GLY A 651 26.47 14.30 -16.02
N SER A 652 27.09 14.18 -17.21
CA SER A 652 28.48 13.70 -17.39
C SER A 652 29.46 14.85 -17.63
N ARG A 653 30.75 14.65 -17.33
CA ARG A 653 31.82 15.62 -17.51
C ARG A 653 31.49 16.98 -16.90
N ASP A 654 30.91 16.91 -15.72
CA ASP A 654 30.39 18.02 -14.95
C ASP A 654 30.87 17.92 -13.49
N GLU A 655 31.41 19.02 -12.98
CA GLU A 655 31.95 19.02 -11.58
C GLU A 655 30.85 19.00 -10.54
N ASN A 656 29.62 19.42 -10.87
CA ASN A 656 28.47 19.43 -9.96
C ASN A 656 27.80 18.06 -9.87
N TYR A 657 27.99 17.20 -10.89
CA TYR A 657 27.38 15.87 -10.97
C TYR A 657 28.44 14.79 -11.13
N HIS A 658 28.71 14.32 -12.37
CA HIS A 658 29.71 13.29 -12.60
C HIS A 658 30.87 13.82 -13.43
N LYS A 659 32.12 13.73 -12.87
CA LYS A 659 33.34 14.15 -13.55
C LYS A 659 33.73 13.21 -14.69
N TYR A 660 33.28 11.96 -14.68
CA TYR A 660 33.58 10.97 -15.70
C TYR A 660 32.78 11.19 -16.97
N CYS A 661 33.23 10.58 -18.05
CA CYS A 661 32.50 10.45 -19.31
C CYS A 661 31.72 9.15 -19.34
N SER A 662 30.44 9.19 -19.69
CA SER A 662 29.59 8.00 -19.85
C SER A 662 29.92 7.19 -21.12
N ARG A 663 30.90 7.61 -21.91
CA ARG A 663 31.54 6.91 -23.02
C ARG A 663 30.63 6.60 -24.22
N VAL A 664 29.38 6.20 -24.02
CA VAL A 664 28.47 5.70 -25.07
C VAL A 664 27.59 6.78 -25.69
N CYS A 665 27.41 7.94 -25.01
CA CYS A 665 26.41 8.93 -25.42
C CYS A 665 26.70 9.57 -26.78
N CYS A 666 27.98 9.77 -27.17
CA CYS A 666 28.30 10.29 -28.50
C CYS A 666 27.79 9.33 -29.59
N MET A 667 28.07 8.03 -29.46
CA MET A 667 27.70 7.06 -30.48
C MET A 667 26.18 6.83 -30.59
N TYR A 668 25.45 6.75 -29.46
CA TYR A 668 24.01 6.61 -29.60
C TYR A 668 23.33 7.91 -30.05
N ALA A 669 23.86 9.08 -29.73
CA ALA A 669 23.37 10.35 -30.25
C ALA A 669 23.56 10.45 -31.76
N LEU A 670 24.69 9.97 -32.29
CA LEU A 670 24.93 9.86 -33.74
C LEU A 670 23.92 8.89 -34.37
N LYS A 671 23.69 7.72 -33.74
CA LYS A 671 22.66 6.77 -34.21
C LYS A 671 21.26 7.42 -34.25
N PHE A 672 20.90 8.23 -33.25
CA PHE A 672 19.63 8.95 -33.24
C PHE A 672 19.52 9.95 -34.39
N SER A 673 20.62 10.67 -34.73
CA SER A 673 20.62 11.56 -35.90
C SER A 673 20.38 10.80 -37.18
N HIS A 674 21.00 9.65 -37.35
CA HIS A 674 20.76 8.79 -38.51
C HIS A 674 19.31 8.34 -38.60
N LEU A 675 18.73 7.80 -37.51
CA LEU A 675 17.33 7.37 -37.45
C LEU A 675 16.34 8.53 -37.70
N LEU A 676 16.67 9.73 -37.19
CA LEU A 676 15.89 10.94 -37.45
C LEU A 676 15.93 11.33 -38.92
N GLY A 677 17.12 11.31 -39.56
CA GLY A 677 17.27 11.58 -41.01
C GLY A 677 16.50 10.61 -41.89
N GLU A 678 16.43 9.30 -41.50
CA GLU A 678 15.64 8.31 -42.23
C GLU A 678 14.13 8.52 -42.05
N LYS A 679 13.67 8.80 -40.84
CA LYS A 679 12.23 8.90 -40.51
C LYS A 679 11.61 10.28 -40.77
N LEU A 680 12.44 11.33 -40.71
CA LEU A 680 12.05 12.73 -40.84
C LEU A 680 13.05 13.45 -41.76
N PRO A 681 13.09 13.14 -43.10
CA PRO A 681 14.12 13.60 -44.00
C PRO A 681 14.19 15.13 -44.15
N ASP A 682 13.09 15.84 -43.87
CA ASP A 682 13.03 17.31 -43.99
C ASP A 682 13.36 18.02 -42.65
N ALA A 683 13.58 17.26 -41.57
CA ALA A 683 13.82 17.83 -40.26
C ALA A 683 15.25 18.33 -40.07
N SER A 684 15.41 19.49 -39.44
CA SER A 684 16.73 20.03 -39.05
C SER A 684 17.20 19.38 -37.74
N ILE A 685 18.35 18.71 -37.78
CA ILE A 685 18.95 18.02 -36.65
C ILE A 685 20.17 18.77 -36.14
N TYR A 686 20.23 19.02 -34.85
CA TYR A 686 21.33 19.75 -34.18
C TYR A 686 21.95 18.86 -33.10
N GLN A 687 23.28 18.67 -33.16
CA GLN A 687 24.07 17.99 -32.12
C GLN A 687 24.86 19.03 -31.32
N LEU A 688 24.62 19.14 -30.02
CA LEU A 688 25.34 20.05 -29.13
C LEU A 688 26.33 19.26 -28.26
N TYR A 689 27.62 19.43 -28.51
CA TYR A 689 28.67 18.57 -27.94
C TYR A 689 29.88 19.35 -27.41
N ILE A 690 30.55 18.79 -26.41
CA ILE A 690 31.83 19.34 -25.91
C ILE A 690 32.99 18.86 -26.79
N ASP A 691 33.17 17.54 -26.85
CA ASP A 691 34.10 16.84 -27.75
C ASP A 691 33.39 15.58 -28.23
N MET A 692 33.49 15.29 -29.53
CA MET A 692 32.99 14.03 -30.07
C MET A 692 33.96 12.89 -29.71
N ARG A 693 33.44 11.80 -29.17
CA ARG A 693 34.22 10.64 -28.73
C ARG A 693 33.76 9.40 -29.49
N CYS A 694 34.34 9.17 -30.64
CA CYS A 694 34.02 8.08 -31.55
C CYS A 694 35.19 7.06 -31.59
N ALA A 695 35.57 6.54 -30.42
CA ALA A 695 36.69 5.60 -30.28
C ALA A 695 36.25 4.17 -30.67
N GLY A 696 36.56 3.74 -31.88
CA GLY A 696 36.27 2.43 -32.43
C GLY A 696 36.42 2.41 -33.95
N SER A 697 36.59 1.22 -34.52
CA SER A 697 36.68 1.04 -35.96
C SER A 697 35.35 1.39 -36.62
N GLY A 698 35.35 2.28 -37.61
CA GLY A 698 34.15 2.71 -38.32
C GLY A 698 33.32 3.79 -37.63
N TYR A 699 33.69 4.22 -36.41
CA TYR A 699 32.88 5.18 -35.64
C TYR A 699 33.15 6.63 -36.03
N GLU A 700 34.40 6.96 -36.39
CA GLU A 700 34.76 8.28 -36.92
C GLU A 700 34.16 8.49 -38.33
N GLU A 701 34.23 7.47 -39.16
CA GLU A 701 33.65 7.48 -40.50
C GLU A 701 32.11 7.61 -40.47
N PHE A 702 31.47 7.07 -39.44
CA PHE A 702 30.04 7.29 -39.21
C PHE A 702 29.74 8.74 -38.84
N TYR A 703 30.58 9.35 -38.00
CA TYR A 703 30.45 10.76 -37.64
C TYR A 703 30.64 11.67 -38.87
N GLU A 704 31.65 11.42 -39.70
CA GLU A 704 31.91 12.17 -40.95
C GLU A 704 30.74 12.07 -41.91
N ARG A 705 30.19 10.86 -42.08
CA ARG A 705 29.01 10.63 -42.94
C ARG A 705 27.80 11.47 -42.49
N LEU A 706 27.53 11.56 -41.22
CA LEU A 706 26.40 12.37 -40.72
C LEU A 706 26.61 13.88 -40.95
N GLN A 707 27.85 14.36 -40.99
CA GLN A 707 28.14 15.74 -41.39
C GLN A 707 27.82 15.96 -42.86
N GLU A 708 28.15 14.98 -43.72
CA GLU A 708 27.81 15.00 -45.14
C GLU A 708 26.30 14.90 -45.36
N GLU A 709 25.58 14.16 -44.56
CA GLU A 709 24.12 14.05 -44.55
C GLU A 709 23.41 15.32 -44.05
N GLY A 710 24.14 16.35 -43.58
CA GLY A 710 23.61 17.67 -43.25
C GLY A 710 23.18 17.82 -41.78
N VAL A 711 23.60 16.93 -40.87
CA VAL A 711 23.41 17.11 -39.44
C VAL A 711 24.26 18.30 -38.95
N ASN A 712 23.65 19.21 -38.20
CA ASN A 712 24.29 20.40 -37.67
C ASN A 712 25.06 20.11 -36.38
N PHE A 713 26.38 20.11 -36.41
CA PHE A 713 27.23 19.91 -35.25
C PHE A 713 27.70 21.25 -34.67
N ILE A 714 27.27 21.55 -33.42
CA ILE A 714 27.60 22.79 -32.70
C ILE A 714 28.49 22.44 -31.52
N ARG A 715 29.72 22.87 -31.54
CA ARG A 715 30.66 22.66 -30.46
C ARG A 715 30.37 23.63 -29.30
N GLY A 716 29.66 23.17 -28.32
CA GLY A 716 29.28 23.94 -27.13
C GLY A 716 28.39 23.12 -26.21
N ARG A 717 28.46 23.40 -24.94
CA ARG A 717 27.51 22.84 -23.96
C ARG A 717 26.27 23.73 -23.93
N ALA A 718 25.09 23.14 -24.04
CA ALA A 718 23.86 23.89 -23.84
C ALA A 718 23.81 24.48 -22.41
N GLY A 719 23.46 25.76 -22.32
CA GLY A 719 23.30 26.45 -21.05
C GLY A 719 21.89 26.33 -20.51
N GLU A 720 20.88 26.36 -21.39
CA GLU A 720 19.47 26.39 -21.02
C GLU A 720 18.58 25.94 -22.18
N ILE A 721 17.42 25.36 -21.85
CA ILE A 721 16.27 25.18 -22.74
C ILE A 721 15.13 26.04 -22.16
N THR A 722 14.57 26.91 -23.00
CA THR A 722 13.46 27.78 -22.61
C THR A 722 12.36 27.80 -23.67
N ASN A 723 11.15 28.16 -23.31
CA ASN A 723 10.04 28.44 -24.22
C ASN A 723 9.77 29.94 -24.38
N ILE A 724 10.68 30.80 -23.90
CA ILE A 724 10.59 32.24 -24.02
C ILE A 724 11.14 32.66 -25.38
N ALA A 725 10.26 33.06 -26.29
CA ALA A 725 10.62 33.55 -27.61
C ALA A 725 11.15 34.98 -27.54
N GLU A 726 12.24 35.26 -28.28
CA GLU A 726 12.79 36.61 -28.52
C GLU A 726 12.63 37.04 -30.00
N SER A 727 12.20 36.11 -30.87
CA SER A 727 11.94 36.36 -32.28
C SER A 727 10.71 35.59 -32.77
N PRO A 728 10.07 35.99 -33.87
CA PRO A 728 8.92 35.27 -34.45
C PRO A 728 9.22 33.79 -34.80
N GLU A 729 10.48 33.46 -35.14
CA GLU A 729 10.90 32.09 -35.45
C GLU A 729 10.93 31.17 -34.22
N GLU A 730 10.99 31.75 -33.03
CA GLU A 730 11.02 31.05 -31.78
C GLU A 730 9.61 30.82 -31.19
N GLU A 731 8.56 31.48 -31.74
CA GLU A 731 7.19 31.37 -31.20
C GLU A 731 6.66 29.93 -31.28
N GLY A 732 6.21 29.42 -30.16
CA GLY A 732 5.67 28.06 -30.04
C GLY A 732 6.70 26.93 -30.06
N LYS A 733 8.00 27.23 -30.03
CA LYS A 733 9.11 26.28 -30.02
C LYS A 733 9.85 26.28 -28.67
N LEU A 734 10.61 25.22 -28.42
CA LEU A 734 11.68 25.21 -27.43
C LEU A 734 12.89 25.96 -28.03
N VAL A 735 13.60 26.74 -27.23
CA VAL A 735 14.79 27.45 -27.63
C VAL A 735 15.99 26.95 -26.85
N VAL A 736 16.91 26.30 -27.49
CA VAL A 736 18.16 25.84 -26.87
C VAL A 736 19.19 26.95 -26.95
N ILE A 737 19.68 27.39 -25.78
CA ILE A 737 20.69 28.43 -25.68
C ILE A 737 22.05 27.78 -25.49
N VAL A 738 23.00 28.08 -26.38
CA VAL A 738 24.35 27.52 -26.41
C VAL A 738 25.40 28.55 -26.80
N GLU A 739 26.59 28.49 -26.19
CA GLU A 739 27.74 29.18 -26.68
C GLU A 739 28.45 28.28 -27.71
N ASP A 740 28.40 28.68 -28.98
CA ASP A 740 29.16 28.01 -30.04
C ASP A 740 30.63 28.42 -29.91
N THR A 741 31.45 27.50 -29.40
CA THR A 741 32.85 27.77 -29.04
C THR A 741 33.78 27.90 -30.29
N LEU A 742 33.34 27.42 -31.44
CA LEU A 742 34.11 27.55 -32.69
C LEU A 742 34.03 28.97 -33.27
N VAL A 743 32.81 29.53 -33.26
CA VAL A 743 32.57 30.88 -33.78
C VAL A 743 32.53 31.94 -32.67
N ARG A 744 32.61 31.51 -31.39
CA ARG A 744 32.62 32.39 -30.19
C ARG A 744 31.40 33.28 -30.08
N ARG A 745 30.23 32.69 -30.32
CA ARG A 745 28.94 33.40 -30.25
C ARG A 745 27.89 32.61 -29.50
N LYS A 746 27.09 33.32 -28.75
CA LYS A 746 25.86 32.77 -28.17
C LYS A 746 24.85 32.57 -29.31
N ARG A 747 24.28 31.39 -29.40
CA ARG A 747 23.21 30.99 -30.34
C ARG A 747 21.96 30.66 -29.60
N ARG A 748 20.83 31.02 -30.17
CA ARG A 748 19.50 30.61 -29.81
C ARG A 748 18.97 29.72 -30.93
N ILE A 749 18.62 28.48 -30.63
CA ILE A 749 18.26 27.49 -31.65
C ILE A 749 16.82 27.07 -31.35
N PRO A 750 15.84 27.51 -32.16
CA PRO A 750 14.47 27.08 -32.03
C PRO A 750 14.34 25.63 -32.51
N VAL A 751 13.75 24.78 -31.66
CA VAL A 751 13.53 23.35 -31.95
C VAL A 751 12.16 22.90 -31.43
N ASP A 752 11.58 21.88 -32.06
CA ASP A 752 10.32 21.29 -31.61
C ASP A 752 10.53 20.24 -30.53
N MET A 753 11.69 19.55 -30.53
CA MET A 753 12.05 18.50 -29.58
C MET A 753 13.51 18.64 -29.12
N ALA A 754 13.78 18.35 -27.87
CA ALA A 754 15.12 18.24 -27.32
C ALA A 754 15.35 16.85 -26.69
N ILE A 755 16.45 16.19 -27.10
CA ILE A 755 16.84 14.86 -26.60
C ILE A 755 18.06 15.01 -25.70
N LEU A 756 17.96 14.56 -24.47
CA LEU A 756 18.99 14.64 -23.45
C LEU A 756 19.82 13.35 -23.41
N SER A 757 21.12 13.44 -23.80
CA SER A 757 22.04 12.31 -23.68
C SER A 757 22.58 12.23 -22.25
N CYS A 758 21.83 11.56 -21.39
CA CYS A 758 22.07 11.46 -19.95
C CYS A 758 23.28 10.57 -19.59
N ALA A 759 23.88 10.84 -18.45
CA ALA A 759 24.95 10.01 -17.89
C ALA A 759 24.45 8.60 -17.52
N LEU A 760 25.40 7.65 -17.52
CA LEU A 760 25.21 6.32 -16.95
C LEU A 760 25.74 6.33 -15.51
N GLU A 761 24.93 5.90 -14.58
CA GLU A 761 25.24 5.80 -13.15
C GLU A 761 25.24 4.37 -12.66
N PRO A 762 25.91 4.06 -11.51
CA PRO A 762 25.69 2.81 -10.81
C PRO A 762 24.20 2.65 -10.45
N CYS A 763 23.69 1.42 -10.49
CA CYS A 763 22.31 1.15 -10.05
C CYS A 763 22.08 1.61 -8.60
N ALA A 764 20.86 2.00 -8.26
CA ALA A 764 20.49 2.49 -6.94
C ALA A 764 20.80 1.48 -5.82
N ASP A 765 20.73 0.17 -6.12
CA ASP A 765 21.01 -0.92 -5.20
C ASP A 765 22.51 -1.34 -5.15
N ALA A 766 23.41 -0.62 -5.83
CA ALA A 766 24.83 -0.98 -5.92
C ALA A 766 25.50 -1.15 -4.54
N ASP A 767 25.09 -0.40 -3.52
CA ASP A 767 25.60 -0.58 -2.14
C ASP A 767 25.15 -1.90 -1.51
N GLN A 768 23.92 -2.32 -1.78
CA GLN A 768 23.40 -3.60 -1.31
C GLN A 768 24.11 -4.76 -2.02
N VAL A 769 24.25 -4.67 -3.34
CA VAL A 769 24.98 -5.66 -4.16
C VAL A 769 26.43 -5.77 -3.68
N ALA A 770 27.11 -4.64 -3.45
CA ALA A 770 28.48 -4.64 -2.91
C ALA A 770 28.59 -5.38 -1.57
N ARG A 771 27.65 -5.21 -0.68
CA ARG A 771 27.61 -5.92 0.62
C ARG A 771 27.34 -7.40 0.48
N ILE A 772 26.40 -7.80 -0.40
CA ILE A 772 26.04 -9.20 -0.61
C ILE A 772 27.24 -9.99 -1.19
N PHE A 773 27.90 -9.42 -2.20
CA PHE A 773 28.99 -10.11 -2.93
C PHE A 773 30.39 -9.73 -2.41
N SER A 774 30.49 -8.97 -1.32
CA SER A 774 31.77 -8.49 -0.75
C SER A 774 32.65 -7.75 -1.77
N LEU A 775 32.03 -6.83 -2.52
CA LEU A 775 32.70 -6.01 -3.55
C LEU A 775 33.12 -4.64 -2.98
N SER A 776 34.27 -4.14 -3.46
CA SER A 776 34.67 -2.76 -3.26
C SER A 776 34.08 -1.85 -4.35
N ARG A 777 33.85 -0.57 -4.02
CA ARG A 777 33.39 0.44 -4.97
C ARG A 777 34.47 1.50 -5.20
N LYS A 778 34.49 2.05 -6.41
CA LYS A 778 35.31 3.21 -6.79
C LYS A 778 34.70 4.51 -6.22
N ALA A 779 35.47 5.61 -6.28
CA ALA A 779 34.97 6.92 -5.88
C ALA A 779 33.77 7.42 -6.73
N ASP A 780 33.62 6.94 -7.96
CA ASP A 780 32.49 7.22 -8.86
C ASP A 780 31.27 6.30 -8.60
N GLY A 781 31.37 5.39 -7.65
CA GLY A 781 30.30 4.49 -7.22
C GLY A 781 30.21 3.17 -7.98
N PHE A 782 30.93 2.94 -9.06
CA PHE A 782 30.99 1.67 -9.78
C PHE A 782 31.81 0.62 -9.02
N PHE A 783 31.63 -0.67 -9.32
CA PHE A 783 32.41 -1.73 -8.67
C PHE A 783 33.88 -1.70 -9.08
N LEU A 784 34.75 -1.96 -8.12
CA LEU A 784 36.19 -1.94 -8.30
C LEU A 784 36.71 -3.31 -8.76
N GLU A 785 37.39 -3.32 -9.89
CA GLU A 785 38.17 -4.45 -10.39
C GLU A 785 39.49 -4.59 -9.59
N LYS A 786 40.05 -5.82 -9.60
CA LYS A 786 41.32 -6.13 -8.93
C LYS A 786 42.48 -5.32 -9.47
N HIS A 787 42.58 -5.17 -10.78
CA HIS A 787 43.57 -4.35 -11.45
C HIS A 787 43.12 -3.90 -12.85
N PRO A 788 43.04 -2.61 -13.12
CA PRO A 788 42.42 -2.09 -14.34
C PRO A 788 43.09 -2.51 -15.67
N LYS A 789 44.35 -2.91 -15.63
CA LYS A 789 45.12 -3.31 -16.82
C LYS A 789 45.42 -4.81 -16.86
N LEU A 790 45.73 -5.42 -15.72
CA LEU A 790 46.23 -6.80 -15.66
C LEU A 790 45.14 -7.82 -15.34
N ASP A 791 44.11 -7.39 -14.60
CA ASP A 791 42.98 -8.27 -14.23
C ASP A 791 41.66 -7.46 -14.12
N PRO A 792 41.16 -7.00 -15.28
CA PRO A 792 40.07 -6.01 -15.32
C PRO A 792 38.68 -6.56 -15.05
N VAL A 793 38.52 -7.87 -14.85
CA VAL A 793 37.26 -8.54 -14.59
C VAL A 793 37.19 -9.19 -13.21
N ALA A 794 38.34 -9.55 -12.61
CA ALA A 794 38.39 -10.09 -11.25
C ALA A 794 38.15 -8.99 -10.20
N THR A 795 37.75 -9.41 -9.01
CA THR A 795 37.59 -8.53 -7.83
C THR A 795 38.60 -8.91 -6.75
N MET A 796 38.60 -8.20 -5.63
CA MET A 796 39.40 -8.56 -4.47
C MET A 796 38.88 -9.86 -3.79
N SER A 797 37.64 -10.26 -4.07
CA SER A 797 37.07 -11.50 -3.62
C SER A 797 37.31 -12.58 -4.67
N ASP A 798 38.14 -13.57 -4.37
CA ASP A 798 38.47 -14.63 -5.31
C ASP A 798 37.22 -15.41 -5.73
N GLY A 799 37.10 -15.73 -7.03
CA GLY A 799 35.93 -16.39 -7.60
C GLY A 799 34.73 -15.47 -7.87
N VAL A 800 34.81 -14.17 -7.52
CA VAL A 800 33.79 -13.18 -7.84
C VAL A 800 34.32 -12.23 -8.91
N PHE A 801 33.58 -12.09 -10.02
CA PHE A 801 33.95 -11.26 -11.17
C PHE A 801 32.92 -10.16 -11.39
N VAL A 802 33.35 -9.03 -11.97
CA VAL A 802 32.48 -7.91 -12.35
C VAL A 802 32.62 -7.61 -13.83
N VAL A 803 31.49 -7.44 -14.52
CA VAL A 803 31.49 -7.23 -15.97
C VAL A 803 30.42 -6.23 -16.40
N GLY A 804 30.65 -5.58 -17.53
CA GLY A 804 29.69 -4.65 -18.13
C GLY A 804 29.61 -3.30 -17.39
N CYS A 805 28.49 -2.63 -17.55
CA CYS A 805 28.33 -1.26 -17.05
C CYS A 805 28.33 -1.13 -15.52
N CYS A 806 28.12 -2.19 -14.76
CA CYS A 806 28.27 -2.12 -13.29
C CYS A 806 29.72 -1.86 -12.83
N GLN A 807 30.71 -2.13 -13.71
CA GLN A 807 32.13 -1.85 -13.43
C GLN A 807 32.54 -0.45 -13.92
N SER A 808 32.01 0.01 -15.02
CA SER A 808 32.14 1.37 -15.57
C SER A 808 31.31 1.51 -16.84
N PRO A 809 30.93 2.73 -17.24
CA PRO A 809 30.26 2.94 -18.53
C PRO A 809 31.04 2.34 -19.71
N LYS A 810 30.39 1.56 -20.57
CA LYS A 810 30.95 0.92 -21.75
C LYS A 810 29.89 0.53 -22.77
N ASP A 811 30.29 0.31 -23.99
CA ASP A 811 29.47 -0.12 -25.10
C ASP A 811 29.23 -1.64 -25.09
N ILE A 812 28.41 -2.11 -26.01
CA ILE A 812 28.06 -3.55 -26.13
C ILE A 812 29.31 -4.38 -26.51
N PRO A 813 30.16 -4.01 -27.49
CA PRO A 813 31.36 -4.76 -27.81
C PRO A 813 32.30 -4.98 -26.61
N ASP A 814 32.58 -3.93 -25.85
CA ASP A 814 33.42 -4.04 -24.65
C ASP A 814 32.74 -4.86 -23.55
N THR A 815 31.43 -4.75 -23.38
CA THR A 815 30.67 -5.53 -22.41
C THR A 815 30.72 -7.03 -22.74
N VAL A 816 30.56 -7.40 -24.01
CA VAL A 816 30.65 -8.79 -24.47
C VAL A 816 32.07 -9.34 -24.32
N ALA A 817 33.10 -8.52 -24.65
CA ALA A 817 34.50 -8.90 -24.45
C ALA A 817 34.81 -9.16 -22.95
N GLN A 818 34.32 -8.31 -22.06
CA GLN A 818 34.47 -8.53 -20.62
C GLN A 818 33.73 -9.78 -20.13
N ALA A 819 32.52 -10.03 -20.62
CA ALA A 819 31.75 -11.21 -20.25
C ALA A 819 32.51 -12.51 -20.65
N SER A 820 33.09 -12.53 -21.87
CA SER A 820 33.91 -13.63 -22.35
C SER A 820 35.20 -13.80 -21.51
N ALA A 821 35.83 -12.70 -21.12
CA ALA A 821 37.01 -12.71 -20.27
C ALA A 821 36.69 -13.27 -18.86
N ALA A 822 35.58 -12.83 -18.23
CA ALA A 822 35.16 -13.35 -16.95
C ALA A 822 34.79 -14.85 -17.00
N ALA A 823 34.08 -15.26 -18.05
CA ALA A 823 33.78 -16.67 -18.26
C ALA A 823 35.05 -17.53 -18.39
N ALA A 824 36.05 -17.07 -19.18
CA ALA A 824 37.34 -17.76 -19.31
C ALA A 824 38.10 -17.84 -17.97
N ARG A 825 38.07 -16.74 -17.17
CA ARG A 825 38.69 -16.71 -15.83
C ARG A 825 38.00 -17.67 -14.85
N ALA A 826 36.68 -17.68 -14.81
CA ALA A 826 35.88 -18.61 -14.00
C ALA A 826 36.16 -20.06 -14.41
N LEU A 827 36.11 -20.34 -15.72
CA LEU A 827 36.38 -21.68 -16.27
C LEU A 827 37.80 -22.17 -15.91
N ALA A 828 38.81 -21.31 -16.00
CA ALA A 828 40.19 -21.65 -15.64
C ALA A 828 40.34 -22.10 -14.18
N MET A 829 39.57 -21.52 -13.28
CA MET A 829 39.54 -21.92 -11.87
C MET A 829 38.78 -23.25 -11.68
N ILE A 830 37.60 -23.38 -12.28
CA ILE A 830 36.77 -24.60 -12.22
C ILE A 830 37.52 -25.80 -12.80
N SER A 831 38.17 -25.63 -13.95
CA SER A 831 38.89 -26.71 -14.66
C SER A 831 40.11 -27.22 -13.91
N LYS A 832 40.80 -26.36 -13.13
CA LYS A 832 41.94 -26.78 -12.31
C LYS A 832 41.50 -27.62 -11.10
N GLY A 833 40.28 -27.44 -10.62
CA GLY A 833 39.78 -28.11 -9.39
C GLY A 833 40.49 -27.67 -8.10
N THR A 834 41.44 -26.74 -8.21
CA THR A 834 42.22 -26.18 -7.08
C THR A 834 42.40 -24.67 -7.27
N VAL A 835 42.47 -23.96 -6.16
CA VAL A 835 42.72 -22.51 -6.12
C VAL A 835 43.97 -22.24 -5.29
N GLU A 836 44.86 -21.39 -5.81
CA GLU A 836 45.99 -20.88 -5.07
C GLU A 836 45.51 -19.82 -4.09
N ILE A 837 45.77 -20.03 -2.80
CA ILE A 837 45.41 -19.06 -1.74
C ILE A 837 46.62 -18.22 -1.37
N GLU A 838 46.40 -17.08 -0.71
CA GLU A 838 47.45 -16.25 -0.16
C GLU A 838 48.24 -17.00 0.91
N ALA A 839 49.56 -17.01 0.80
CA ALA A 839 50.41 -17.72 1.74
C ALA A 839 50.51 -17.03 3.12
N ALA A 840 50.35 -15.71 3.13
CA ALA A 840 50.47 -14.89 4.34
C ALA A 840 49.17 -14.79 5.13
N THR A 841 48.41 -15.87 5.29
CA THR A 841 47.17 -15.89 6.06
C THR A 841 47.37 -15.66 7.55
N ALA A 842 46.35 -15.17 8.22
CA ALA A 842 46.38 -15.09 9.71
C ALA A 842 46.01 -16.44 10.32
N VAL A 843 46.58 -16.72 11.50
CA VAL A 843 46.31 -17.95 12.29
C VAL A 843 45.89 -17.50 13.69
N ILE A 844 44.91 -18.20 14.25
CA ILE A 844 44.48 -18.02 15.64
C ILE A 844 45.03 -19.18 16.49
N ASP A 845 45.69 -18.83 17.56
CA ASP A 845 46.03 -19.76 18.62
C ASP A 845 44.85 -19.91 19.55
N GLU A 846 44.22 -21.12 19.53
CA GLU A 846 43.03 -21.42 20.31
C GLU A 846 43.26 -21.28 21.83
N GLU A 847 44.48 -21.58 22.32
CA GLU A 847 44.81 -21.52 23.74
C GLU A 847 44.89 -20.08 24.28
N TYR A 848 45.27 -19.15 23.42
CA TYR A 848 45.38 -17.72 23.77
C TYR A 848 44.14 -16.92 23.37
N CYS A 849 43.20 -17.51 22.63
CA CYS A 849 41.99 -16.82 22.19
C CYS A 849 41.03 -16.57 23.35
N ALA A 850 40.76 -15.32 23.67
CA ALA A 850 39.88 -14.91 24.77
C ALA A 850 38.37 -14.92 24.37
N GLY A 851 38.00 -15.37 23.20
CA GLY A 851 36.58 -15.43 22.73
C GLY A 851 35.88 -14.07 22.58
N CYS A 852 36.61 -12.96 22.53
CA CYS A 852 36.06 -11.60 22.55
C CYS A 852 35.35 -11.14 21.28
N LYS A 853 35.39 -11.93 20.21
CA LYS A 853 34.73 -11.71 18.88
C LYS A 853 35.13 -10.39 18.16
N ILE A 854 36.06 -9.60 18.65
CA ILE A 854 36.47 -8.30 18.06
C ILE A 854 36.98 -8.47 16.64
N CYS A 855 37.81 -9.50 16.40
CA CYS A 855 38.38 -9.80 15.07
C CYS A 855 37.37 -10.10 14.00
N ILE A 856 36.19 -10.63 14.35
CA ILE A 856 35.10 -10.96 13.41
C ILE A 856 34.55 -9.68 12.77
N GLY A 857 34.22 -8.68 13.60
CA GLY A 857 33.64 -7.42 13.12
C GLY A 857 34.64 -6.54 12.32
N LEU A 858 35.93 -6.79 12.50
CA LEU A 858 37.01 -6.02 11.85
C LEU A 858 37.48 -6.65 10.54
N CYS A 859 37.16 -7.90 10.27
CA CYS A 859 37.62 -8.59 9.07
C CYS A 859 36.83 -8.12 7.83
N PRO A 860 37.43 -7.35 6.89
CA PRO A 860 36.73 -6.84 5.72
C PRO A 860 36.35 -7.96 4.73
N TYR A 861 36.99 -9.11 4.83
CA TYR A 861 36.77 -10.29 3.97
C TYR A 861 35.84 -11.33 4.60
N LYS A 862 35.35 -11.10 5.84
CA LYS A 862 34.54 -12.07 6.58
C LYS A 862 35.18 -13.46 6.72
N ALA A 863 36.52 -13.48 6.81
CA ALA A 863 37.31 -14.72 6.91
C ALA A 863 37.31 -15.33 8.32
N ILE A 864 36.72 -14.65 9.32
CA ILE A 864 36.75 -15.05 10.72
C ILE A 864 35.34 -15.38 11.18
N SER A 865 35.15 -16.56 11.73
CA SER A 865 33.91 -17.04 12.36
C SER A 865 34.17 -17.34 13.84
N PHE A 866 33.11 -17.59 14.59
CA PHE A 866 33.18 -18.03 15.99
C PHE A 866 32.72 -19.48 16.10
N ASP A 867 33.49 -20.30 16.77
CA ASP A 867 33.14 -21.66 17.13
C ASP A 867 32.49 -21.62 18.52
N GLU A 868 31.18 -21.83 18.57
CA GLU A 868 30.40 -21.77 19.82
C GLU A 868 30.68 -22.98 20.75
N GLU A 869 31.18 -24.12 20.24
CA GLU A 869 31.52 -25.29 21.06
C GLU A 869 32.85 -25.07 21.80
N LYS A 870 33.82 -24.47 21.10
CA LYS A 870 35.13 -24.19 21.63
C LYS A 870 35.25 -22.83 22.28
N GLU A 871 34.25 -21.95 22.08
CA GLU A 871 34.24 -20.55 22.49
C GLU A 871 35.42 -19.71 21.97
N VAL A 872 35.94 -20.02 20.79
CA VAL A 872 37.07 -19.35 20.15
C VAL A 872 36.73 -18.85 18.74
N SER A 873 37.46 -17.84 18.28
CA SER A 873 37.38 -17.43 16.87
C SER A 873 38.22 -18.37 15.98
N THR A 874 37.77 -18.66 14.78
CA THR A 874 38.46 -19.47 13.77
C THR A 874 38.63 -18.67 12.47
N ILE A 875 39.72 -18.96 11.72
CA ILE A 875 39.98 -18.30 10.44
C ILE A 875 39.85 -19.28 9.29
N ASN A 876 39.03 -18.89 8.30
CA ASN A 876 39.03 -19.60 7.02
C ASN A 876 40.16 -19.06 6.13
N GLU A 877 41.23 -19.85 5.97
CA GLU A 877 42.41 -19.45 5.21
C GLU A 877 42.11 -19.20 3.73
N ALA A 878 41.09 -19.85 3.14
CA ALA A 878 40.70 -19.67 1.74
C ALA A 878 40.10 -18.27 1.48
N ILE A 879 39.58 -17.60 2.51
CA ILE A 879 39.02 -16.25 2.42
C ILE A 879 40.05 -15.21 2.90
N CYS A 880 40.95 -15.59 3.77
CA CYS A 880 41.92 -14.66 4.38
C CYS A 880 42.89 -14.08 3.33
N LYS A 881 43.06 -12.76 3.32
CA LYS A 881 43.95 -12.03 2.42
C LYS A 881 45.23 -11.53 3.11
N GLY A 882 45.50 -11.99 4.31
CA GLY A 882 46.74 -11.65 5.04
C GLY A 882 46.89 -10.17 5.37
N CYS A 883 45.81 -9.38 5.40
CA CYS A 883 45.86 -7.93 5.57
C CYS A 883 46.33 -7.45 6.95
N GLY A 884 46.41 -8.35 7.93
CA GLY A 884 46.97 -8.09 9.26
C GLY A 884 46.08 -7.30 10.25
N VAL A 885 44.91 -6.83 9.84
CA VAL A 885 44.03 -6.01 10.71
C VAL A 885 43.66 -6.75 11.98
N CYS A 886 43.29 -8.03 11.89
CA CYS A 886 42.94 -8.86 13.03
C CYS A 886 44.16 -9.12 13.94
N VAL A 887 45.35 -9.27 13.36
CA VAL A 887 46.61 -9.45 14.08
C VAL A 887 46.92 -8.22 14.95
N ALA A 888 46.83 -7.02 14.32
CA ALA A 888 47.13 -5.77 14.98
C ALA A 888 46.13 -5.39 16.10
N THR A 889 44.92 -5.92 16.04
CA THR A 889 43.82 -5.53 16.94
C THR A 889 43.49 -6.59 18.00
N CYS A 890 44.09 -7.78 17.93
CA CYS A 890 43.81 -8.84 18.90
C CYS A 890 44.34 -8.47 20.31
N PRO A 891 43.47 -8.27 21.33
CA PRO A 891 43.89 -7.82 22.64
C PRO A 891 44.66 -8.88 23.43
N SER A 892 44.43 -10.16 23.15
CA SER A 892 45.15 -11.27 23.78
C SER A 892 46.42 -11.70 23.04
N GLY A 893 46.70 -11.12 21.86
CA GLY A 893 47.83 -11.52 21.01
C GLY A 893 47.68 -12.92 20.40
N ALA A 894 46.48 -13.50 20.42
CA ALA A 894 46.23 -14.86 19.93
C ALA A 894 46.30 -14.97 18.40
N ILE A 895 46.34 -13.87 17.64
CA ILE A 895 46.36 -13.89 16.19
C ILE A 895 47.73 -13.50 15.67
N THR A 896 48.33 -14.35 14.84
CA THR A 896 49.60 -14.11 14.15
C THR A 896 49.45 -14.21 12.66
N GLY A 897 50.29 -13.53 11.89
CA GLY A 897 50.36 -13.66 10.42
C GLY A 897 51.42 -14.74 10.06
N LYS A 898 51.05 -15.70 9.21
CA LYS A 898 52.00 -16.58 8.59
C LYS A 898 53.03 -15.77 7.81
N HIS A 899 54.32 -16.15 7.92
CA HIS A 899 55.47 -15.44 7.33
C HIS A 899 55.77 -14.04 7.89
N PHE A 900 55.05 -13.60 8.96
CA PHE A 900 55.28 -12.33 9.67
C PHE A 900 55.24 -12.54 11.18
N THR A 901 55.80 -13.64 11.69
CA THR A 901 55.95 -13.85 13.14
C THR A 901 56.99 -12.90 13.67
N THR A 902 56.91 -12.60 14.97
CA THR A 902 57.87 -11.71 15.64
C THR A 902 59.32 -12.18 15.45
N GLU A 903 59.56 -13.51 15.50
CA GLU A 903 60.90 -14.11 15.26
C GLU A 903 61.40 -13.88 13.84
N GLN A 904 60.53 -14.05 12.83
CA GLN A 904 60.87 -13.82 11.43
C GLN A 904 61.20 -12.33 11.17
N ILE A 905 60.37 -11.41 11.70
CA ILE A 905 60.62 -9.98 11.59
C ILE A 905 61.91 -9.55 12.27
N MET A 906 62.21 -10.12 13.49
CA MET A 906 63.43 -9.84 14.18
C MET A 906 64.64 -10.37 13.44
N ALA A 907 64.55 -11.59 12.84
CA ALA A 907 65.64 -12.14 12.03
C ALA A 907 65.92 -11.29 10.77
N GLU A 908 64.88 -10.72 10.12
CA GLU A 908 65.06 -9.77 9.01
C GLU A 908 65.73 -8.46 9.48
N ILE A 909 65.32 -7.92 10.62
CA ILE A 909 65.95 -6.73 11.20
C ILE A 909 67.42 -7.01 11.54
N GLU A 910 67.72 -8.14 12.17
CA GLU A 910 69.09 -8.55 12.47
C GLU A 910 69.94 -8.72 11.19
N GLY A 911 69.33 -9.36 10.12
CA GLY A 911 70.03 -9.49 8.85
C GLY A 911 70.32 -8.19 8.10
N VAL A 912 69.48 -7.16 8.31
CA VAL A 912 69.68 -5.83 7.72
C VAL A 912 70.71 -5.02 8.49
N LEU A 913 70.92 -5.32 9.78
CA LEU A 913 71.85 -4.61 10.66
C LEU A 913 73.28 -5.17 10.59
N VAL A 914 73.53 -6.33 9.97
CA VAL A 914 74.81 -6.97 9.71
C VAL A 914 75.30 -6.49 8.32
#